data_35282eb4f468ba3bfa2da089bdec6a4d
#
_entry.id   35282eb4f468ba3bfa2da089bdec6a4d
#
_cell.length_a   1.000
_cell.length_b   1.000
_cell.length_c   1.000
_cell.angle_alpha   90.00
_cell.angle_beta   90.00
_cell.angle_gamma   90.00
#
_symmetry.space_group_name_H-M   'P 1'
#
loop_
_entity.id
_entity.type
_entity.pdbx_description
1 polymer ?
#
loop_
_entity_poly.entity_id
_entity_poly.type
_entity_poly.pdbx_seq_one_letter_code
_entity_poly.pdbx_strand_id
1 'polypeptide(L)'
;MDLVLCHITADFDTLGAAIGLTRLNPGARIVLTGGCHPTVQNFLAFHRDEYTLIERRAVNVAQMRSLMVVDTQRRDRLGAAAPWIEHAQATQCPIWLYDHHLNIASDIPATHRQVEAVGATTTLIVEALQAAEMTVTVAEATAMALGIHVDTGSLTFEQTTVRDVQALAWLMIQGANLRAIAEFVEPGLSPQLQDLLPIALERLTTEIHHGARFSWLLIEIAAYVPGLSSLVSRLVSLTDSDVMLLGAYYPISGEDHKLMIIGRSRLHTTAHSGGLTGGLNFQTLLQPFGGGGHAAAAAATLRTATPQSIFEQLVDQNRNQIPHPPNARDLMSSPVRTIRPQTTISEAQRILLRYGHSGLSVVDAEDQLVGIISRRDIDLALHHGFSHAPVKGYMTSRVKTIAPETPLPDIEALMVTYDIGRLPVLDNSNLIGIVTRTDVLRQLHQDKAGDQTRLVAPSIAIEGINTNRREPPNRPNNSPDAVITAPEAESLIRRLAQALQPELWSILQKISHEASQQGWHLYLVGGAVRDLLLTPSAQPIALHDIDLVVDGFYQRVEIGAGVALANVIRQRYPDVELQTYGKFQTAALVWHDHPQLGPLMIDIATARTEFYPYPAANPEVEASSIRQDLYRRDFTINAMALRLNEPKPGVLLDFFGGRFDLAQGQIRVLHANSFIEDPTRIYRAVRFAVRLGFNLEVQTEGFIHHAIDSGIYAKMQAQVAEVPALQTRLKRELKYIFAADYWQSALSLLDKLGALKCLHSSLAMSDRLWHQLRRITRWMERFQFQTQLIPWQMRLEVLLTQLAPVVRRQVAQNLQLSDDSIDRLTHIEDAETHLTTVLLNCDRPSQIAQHLRDRDLATLLLISARHPRPLGQKIWIYLTTWAAVKAPLNGHDLKQLGYHPGENFKVLLDALLNATLDGQIAHRDQAVAFLETHYPLK
;
A
#
# COMPACT_ATOMS: atom_id res chain seq x y z
N MET A 1 46.29 -20.44 21.20
CA MET A 1 46.20 -19.43 20.12
C MET A 1 44.78 -19.37 19.59
N ASP A 2 44.40 -18.23 19.13
CA ASP A 2 43.09 -18.00 18.53
C ASP A 2 43.24 -18.16 17.01
N LEU A 3 42.37 -18.92 16.36
CA LEU A 3 42.50 -19.27 14.94
C LEU A 3 41.25 -18.84 14.16
N VAL A 4 41.47 -18.25 13.00
CA VAL A 4 40.40 -17.93 12.03
C VAL A 4 40.56 -18.84 10.83
N LEU A 5 39.60 -19.74 10.58
CA LEU A 5 39.62 -20.68 9.48
C LEU A 5 38.89 -20.13 8.27
N CYS A 6 39.59 -20.03 7.16
CA CYS A 6 39.05 -19.80 5.84
C CYS A 6 38.73 -21.13 5.16
N HIS A 7 37.72 -21.16 4.27
CA HIS A 7 37.40 -22.37 3.51
C HIS A 7 38.46 -22.69 2.43
N ILE A 8 38.42 -23.89 1.82
CA ILE A 8 39.46 -24.45 0.92
C ILE A 8 39.66 -23.64 -0.38
N THR A 9 38.72 -22.82 -0.78
CA THR A 9 38.78 -21.96 -1.97
C THR A 9 38.60 -20.51 -1.57
N ALA A 10 39.20 -20.08 -0.44
CA ALA A 10 38.97 -18.74 0.14
C ALA A 10 39.00 -17.64 -0.93
N ASP A 11 37.93 -16.87 -0.99
CA ASP A 11 37.74 -15.70 -1.83
C ASP A 11 38.02 -14.39 -1.05
N PHE A 12 37.68 -13.26 -1.60
CA PHE A 12 37.91 -11.97 -0.92
C PHE A 12 36.98 -11.76 0.27
N ASP A 13 35.74 -12.30 0.26
CA ASP A 13 34.86 -12.17 1.41
C ASP A 13 35.37 -12.98 2.60
N THR A 14 35.71 -14.24 2.35
CA THR A 14 36.36 -15.07 3.37
C THR A 14 37.63 -14.42 3.92
N LEU A 15 38.51 -13.86 3.06
CA LEU A 15 39.75 -13.20 3.48
C LEU A 15 39.48 -11.90 4.25
N GLY A 16 38.59 -11.05 3.77
CA GLY A 16 38.22 -9.78 4.41
C GLY A 16 37.60 -10.00 5.79
N ALA A 17 36.65 -10.94 5.91
CA ALA A 17 36.09 -11.32 7.21
C ALA A 17 37.16 -11.84 8.18
N ALA A 18 38.09 -12.70 7.70
CA ALA A 18 39.17 -13.21 8.53
C ALA A 18 40.12 -12.12 9.00
N ILE A 19 40.49 -11.16 8.15
CA ILE A 19 41.32 -10.01 8.48
C ILE A 19 40.65 -9.17 9.56
N GLY A 20 39.38 -8.81 9.38
CA GLY A 20 38.63 -8.03 10.36
C GLY A 20 38.53 -8.72 11.73
N LEU A 21 38.36 -10.05 11.76
CA LEU A 21 38.36 -10.83 12.99
C LEU A 21 39.69 -10.81 13.72
N THR A 22 40.82 -10.75 13.02
CA THR A 22 42.13 -10.62 13.69
C THR A 22 42.32 -9.26 14.34
N ARG A 23 41.61 -8.24 13.85
CA ARG A 23 41.57 -6.90 14.46
C ARG A 23 40.70 -6.89 15.71
N LEU A 24 39.54 -7.54 15.67
CA LEU A 24 38.65 -7.73 16.82
C LEU A 24 39.28 -8.60 17.92
N ASN A 25 40.11 -9.58 17.52
CA ASN A 25 40.76 -10.52 18.43
C ASN A 25 42.29 -10.42 18.30
N PRO A 26 42.96 -9.47 19.01
CA PRO A 26 44.39 -9.28 18.91
C PRO A 26 45.18 -10.56 19.27
N GLY A 27 46.02 -10.98 18.34
CA GLY A 27 46.80 -12.24 18.46
C GLY A 27 46.19 -13.45 17.78
N ALA A 28 45.00 -13.35 17.22
CA ALA A 28 44.44 -14.36 16.35
C ALA A 28 45.23 -14.52 15.04
N ARG A 29 45.22 -15.73 14.47
CA ARG A 29 45.96 -16.08 13.25
C ARG A 29 45.02 -16.62 12.20
N ILE A 30 45.18 -16.18 10.96
CA ILE A 30 44.38 -16.61 9.81
C ILE A 30 45.03 -17.89 9.24
N VAL A 31 44.19 -18.92 9.00
CA VAL A 31 44.61 -20.19 8.40
C VAL A 31 43.86 -20.39 7.09
N LEU A 32 44.55 -20.38 5.96
CA LEU A 32 44.04 -20.81 4.67
C LEU A 32 44.08 -22.36 4.62
N THR A 33 42.93 -22.98 4.77
CA THR A 33 42.84 -24.45 5.02
C THR A 33 43.21 -25.32 3.84
N GLY A 34 43.01 -24.87 2.61
CA GLY A 34 43.29 -25.62 1.39
C GLY A 34 43.83 -24.81 0.22
N GLY A 35 43.91 -23.51 0.36
CA GLY A 35 44.34 -22.57 -0.67
C GLY A 35 43.43 -21.32 -0.71
N CYS A 36 43.43 -20.62 -1.81
CA CYS A 36 42.57 -19.46 -2.06
C CYS A 36 42.26 -19.31 -3.55
N HIS A 37 41.24 -18.55 -3.89
CA HIS A 37 40.93 -18.21 -5.27
C HIS A 37 42.13 -17.53 -5.97
N PRO A 38 42.39 -17.73 -7.26
CA PRO A 38 43.55 -17.18 -7.97
C PRO A 38 43.73 -15.68 -7.81
N THR A 39 42.62 -14.89 -7.80
CA THR A 39 42.65 -13.44 -7.57
C THR A 39 43.14 -13.09 -6.16
N VAL A 40 42.71 -13.85 -5.14
CA VAL A 40 43.19 -13.70 -3.76
C VAL A 40 44.65 -14.09 -3.66
N GLN A 41 45.09 -15.15 -4.38
CA GLN A 41 46.50 -15.56 -4.43
C GLN A 41 47.38 -14.45 -5.01
N ASN A 42 46.94 -13.82 -6.12
CA ASN A 42 47.63 -12.72 -6.74
C ASN A 42 47.71 -11.52 -5.78
N PHE A 43 46.62 -11.20 -5.09
CA PHE A 43 46.62 -10.14 -4.07
C PHE A 43 47.60 -10.43 -2.92
N LEU A 44 47.55 -11.62 -2.37
CA LEU A 44 48.44 -12.04 -1.30
C LEU A 44 49.91 -12.14 -1.70
N ALA A 45 50.22 -12.31 -3.01
CA ALA A 45 51.59 -12.29 -3.47
C ALA A 45 52.32 -10.96 -3.18
N PHE A 46 51.56 -9.84 -3.10
CA PHE A 46 52.11 -8.53 -2.81
C PHE A 46 51.78 -8.03 -1.41
N HIS A 47 50.75 -8.57 -0.73
CA HIS A 47 50.24 -8.02 0.53
C HIS A 47 50.27 -8.98 1.71
N ARG A 48 50.88 -10.21 1.54
CA ARG A 48 50.83 -11.27 2.55
C ARG A 48 51.38 -10.86 3.91
N ASP A 49 52.47 -10.07 3.91
CA ASP A 49 53.17 -9.64 5.13
C ASP A 49 52.41 -8.59 5.94
N GLU A 50 51.33 -8.03 5.36
CA GLU A 50 50.49 -7.05 6.05
C GLU A 50 49.45 -7.72 6.97
N TYR A 51 49.28 -9.05 6.86
CA TYR A 51 48.23 -9.83 7.56
C TYR A 51 48.82 -10.94 8.42
N THR A 52 48.15 -11.34 9.51
CA THR A 52 48.60 -12.33 10.47
C THR A 52 48.32 -13.76 10.00
N LEU A 53 48.76 -14.13 8.80
CA LEU A 53 48.60 -15.45 8.20
C LEU A 53 49.58 -16.45 8.84
N ILE A 54 49.10 -17.67 9.13
CA ILE A 54 49.93 -18.80 9.57
C ILE A 54 49.68 -20.02 8.67
N GLU A 55 50.74 -20.72 8.36
CA GLU A 55 50.59 -21.98 7.60
C GLU A 55 49.91 -23.05 8.45
N ARG A 56 48.96 -23.80 7.86
CA ARG A 56 48.24 -24.90 8.54
C ARG A 56 49.18 -25.87 9.25
N ARG A 57 50.34 -26.19 8.63
CA ARG A 57 51.35 -27.12 9.20
C ARG A 57 52.05 -26.56 10.42
N ALA A 58 52.08 -25.26 10.60
CA ALA A 58 52.70 -24.57 11.73
C ALA A 58 51.79 -24.43 12.96
N VAL A 59 50.49 -24.80 12.80
CA VAL A 59 49.53 -24.74 13.88
C VAL A 59 49.65 -25.93 14.82
N ASN A 60 49.89 -25.63 16.11
CA ASN A 60 49.81 -26.63 17.18
C ASN A 60 48.38 -26.64 17.75
N VAL A 61 47.57 -27.60 17.30
CA VAL A 61 46.14 -27.74 17.63
C VAL A 61 45.91 -27.89 19.15
N ALA A 62 46.85 -28.49 19.87
CA ALA A 62 46.76 -28.64 21.34
C ALA A 62 46.84 -27.30 22.11
N GLN A 63 47.33 -26.23 21.49
CA GLN A 63 47.38 -24.88 22.05
C GLN A 63 46.24 -23.96 21.58
N MET A 64 45.23 -24.49 20.90
CA MET A 64 44.09 -23.75 20.44
C MET A 64 43.21 -23.30 21.62
N ARG A 65 42.85 -22.01 21.65
CA ARG A 65 42.02 -21.39 22.69
C ARG A 65 40.64 -21.02 22.20
N SER A 66 40.54 -20.63 20.93
CA SER A 66 39.28 -20.34 20.24
C SER A 66 39.43 -20.65 18.76
N LEU A 67 38.31 -20.97 18.14
CA LEU A 67 38.22 -21.28 16.71
C LEU A 67 37.11 -20.42 16.09
N MET A 68 37.43 -19.61 15.11
CA MET A 68 36.51 -18.80 14.36
C MET A 68 36.42 -19.30 12.92
N VAL A 69 35.26 -19.60 12.44
CA VAL A 69 35.02 -20.06 11.07
C VAL A 69 34.25 -18.97 10.34
N VAL A 70 34.70 -18.60 9.14
CA VAL A 70 34.12 -17.53 8.34
C VAL A 70 33.64 -18.07 6.99
N ASP A 71 32.50 -17.54 6.54
CA ASP A 71 31.96 -17.70 5.20
C ASP A 71 31.72 -19.15 4.77
N THR A 72 31.46 -20.02 5.74
CA THR A 72 31.03 -21.38 5.51
C THR A 72 30.42 -22.05 6.73
N GLN A 73 29.36 -22.82 6.53
CA GLN A 73 28.68 -23.59 7.57
C GLN A 73 28.95 -25.10 7.42
N ARG A 74 29.85 -25.48 6.50
CA ARG A 74 30.11 -26.87 6.14
C ARG A 74 31.54 -27.30 6.48
N ARG A 75 31.68 -28.46 7.19
CA ARG A 75 32.99 -29.03 7.55
C ARG A 75 33.80 -29.47 6.35
N ASP A 76 33.14 -30.00 5.32
CA ASP A 76 33.81 -30.44 4.09
C ASP A 76 34.54 -29.29 3.37
N ARG A 77 34.03 -28.05 3.49
CA ARG A 77 34.71 -26.85 2.98
C ARG A 77 35.95 -26.42 3.78
N LEU A 78 36.19 -27.02 4.96
CA LEU A 78 37.40 -26.75 5.76
C LEU A 78 38.58 -27.67 5.41
N GLY A 79 38.35 -28.64 4.52
CA GLY A 79 39.38 -29.54 4.04
C GLY A 79 40.19 -30.23 5.16
N ALA A 80 41.51 -30.16 5.11
CA ALA A 80 42.38 -30.81 6.08
C ALA A 80 42.34 -30.18 7.52
N ALA A 81 41.64 -29.08 7.72
CA ALA A 81 41.38 -28.48 9.04
C ALA A 81 40.03 -28.92 9.65
N ALA A 82 39.20 -29.69 8.93
CA ALA A 82 37.92 -30.17 9.45
C ALA A 82 38.04 -30.94 10.78
N PRO A 83 39.07 -31.80 11.03
CA PRO A 83 39.23 -32.46 12.32
C PRO A 83 39.49 -31.49 13.50
N TRP A 84 39.84 -30.25 13.23
CA TRP A 84 40.07 -29.23 14.33
C TRP A 84 38.74 -28.85 14.98
N ILE A 85 37.62 -28.99 14.29
CA ILE A 85 36.30 -28.82 14.87
C ILE A 85 36.03 -29.85 15.96
N GLU A 86 36.38 -31.14 15.69
CA GLU A 86 36.21 -32.23 16.66
C GLU A 86 37.14 -32.04 17.87
N HIS A 87 38.37 -31.63 17.60
CA HIS A 87 39.30 -31.30 18.68
C HIS A 87 38.80 -30.16 19.55
N ALA A 88 38.29 -29.10 18.95
CA ALA A 88 37.68 -27.96 19.68
C ALA A 88 36.51 -28.39 20.56
N GLN A 89 35.64 -29.28 20.05
CA GLN A 89 34.55 -29.86 20.85
C GLN A 89 35.07 -30.69 22.01
N ALA A 90 36.03 -31.58 21.75
CA ALA A 90 36.59 -32.43 22.78
C ALA A 90 37.28 -31.68 23.90
N THR A 91 37.89 -30.53 23.60
CA THR A 91 38.61 -29.68 24.55
C THR A 91 37.75 -28.53 25.09
N GLN A 92 36.45 -28.47 24.74
CA GLN A 92 35.52 -27.39 25.09
C GLN A 92 36.05 -25.98 24.66
N CYS A 93 36.82 -25.94 23.57
CA CYS A 93 37.30 -24.72 22.98
C CYS A 93 36.11 -23.99 22.27
N PRO A 94 35.85 -22.71 22.52
CA PRO A 94 34.73 -22.01 21.88
C PRO A 94 34.88 -21.96 20.36
N ILE A 95 33.78 -22.25 19.64
CA ILE A 95 33.71 -22.18 18.18
C ILE A 95 32.76 -21.04 17.81
N TRP A 96 33.28 -20.05 17.07
CA TRP A 96 32.51 -18.93 16.53
C TRP A 96 32.31 -19.15 15.04
N LEU A 97 31.09 -18.89 14.55
CA LEU A 97 30.70 -19.04 13.15
C LEU A 97 30.10 -17.74 12.65
N TYR A 98 30.69 -17.20 11.58
CA TYR A 98 30.21 -16.00 10.88
C TYR A 98 29.92 -16.35 9.43
N ASP A 99 28.69 -16.10 8.96
CA ASP A 99 28.29 -16.40 7.59
C ASP A 99 27.08 -15.57 7.15
N HIS A 100 26.90 -15.40 5.86
CA HIS A 100 25.75 -14.70 5.26
C HIS A 100 24.79 -15.65 4.52
N HIS A 101 25.15 -16.91 4.36
CA HIS A 101 24.37 -17.94 3.65
C HIS A 101 23.23 -18.51 4.52
N LEU A 102 21.98 -18.04 4.35
CA LEU A 102 20.85 -18.40 5.23
C LEU A 102 20.28 -19.81 5.04
N ASN A 103 20.41 -20.41 3.84
CA ASN A 103 19.70 -21.65 3.47
C ASN A 103 20.59 -22.89 3.50
N ILE A 104 21.70 -22.84 4.21
CA ILE A 104 22.63 -23.97 4.35
C ILE A 104 22.42 -24.64 5.71
N ALA A 105 22.18 -25.93 5.70
CA ALA A 105 22.18 -26.73 6.93
C ALA A 105 23.62 -26.81 7.46
N SER A 106 23.88 -26.21 8.63
CA SER A 106 25.20 -26.21 9.25
C SER A 106 25.48 -27.55 9.90
N ASP A 107 26.67 -28.11 9.62
CA ASP A 107 27.23 -29.28 10.31
C ASP A 107 28.38 -28.89 11.27
N ILE A 108 28.63 -27.56 11.46
CA ILE A 108 29.62 -27.03 12.41
C ILE A 108 28.92 -26.73 13.74
N PRO A 109 29.29 -27.35 14.86
CA PRO A 109 28.69 -27.14 16.17
C PRO A 109 29.28 -25.88 16.83
N ALA A 110 28.81 -24.71 16.38
CA ALA A 110 29.30 -23.43 16.88
C ALA A 110 28.73 -23.12 18.26
N THR A 111 29.61 -22.64 19.17
CA THR A 111 29.22 -22.09 20.48
C THR A 111 28.52 -20.74 20.32
N HIS A 112 29.00 -19.95 19.36
CA HIS A 112 28.43 -18.67 18.96
C HIS A 112 28.22 -18.65 17.44
N ARG A 113 27.04 -18.27 17.02
CA ARG A 113 26.67 -18.26 15.60
C ARG A 113 26.08 -16.92 15.22
N GLN A 114 26.69 -16.24 14.25
CA GLN A 114 26.16 -15.05 13.61
C GLN A 114 25.99 -15.32 12.12
N VAL A 115 24.76 -15.59 11.72
CA VAL A 115 24.36 -15.84 10.32
C VAL A 115 23.21 -14.92 10.00
N GLU A 116 23.43 -13.94 9.12
CA GLU A 116 22.49 -12.87 8.85
C GLU A 116 22.38 -12.58 7.36
N ALA A 117 21.23 -12.02 6.93
CA ALA A 117 20.99 -11.63 5.54
C ALA A 117 21.73 -10.33 5.21
N VAL A 118 22.94 -10.45 4.73
CA VAL A 118 23.77 -9.36 4.19
C VAL A 118 24.44 -9.83 2.90
N GLY A 119 24.98 -8.91 2.11
CA GLY A 119 25.64 -9.25 0.85
C GLY A 119 26.98 -9.94 0.99
N ALA A 120 27.66 -9.78 2.12
CA ALA A 120 28.97 -10.38 2.40
C ALA A 120 29.15 -10.67 3.90
N THR A 121 29.84 -11.77 4.25
CA THR A 121 30.23 -12.07 5.64
C THR A 121 31.11 -10.96 6.24
N THR A 122 31.96 -10.34 5.42
CA THR A 122 32.80 -9.21 5.79
C THR A 122 31.99 -8.03 6.35
N THR A 123 30.75 -7.79 5.85
CA THR A 123 29.86 -6.74 6.37
C THR A 123 29.58 -6.91 7.85
N LEU A 124 29.29 -8.13 8.31
CA LEU A 124 29.04 -8.44 9.74
C LEU A 124 30.26 -8.09 10.61
N ILE A 125 31.44 -8.37 10.09
CA ILE A 125 32.69 -8.11 10.82
C ILE A 125 33.00 -6.62 10.86
N VAL A 126 32.74 -5.88 9.78
CA VAL A 126 32.89 -4.42 9.74
C VAL A 126 31.94 -3.75 10.73
N GLU A 127 30.69 -4.19 10.83
CA GLU A 127 29.74 -3.68 11.83
C GLU A 127 30.22 -3.95 13.27
N ALA A 128 30.81 -5.12 13.53
CA ALA A 128 31.39 -5.44 14.83
C ALA A 128 32.59 -4.54 15.16
N LEU A 129 33.41 -4.21 14.16
CA LEU A 129 34.53 -3.24 14.31
C LEU A 129 34.01 -1.83 14.60
N GLN A 130 32.96 -1.40 13.94
CA GLN A 130 32.29 -0.11 14.19
C GLN A 130 31.72 -0.05 15.61
N ALA A 131 30.99 -1.11 16.01
CA ALA A 131 30.39 -1.20 17.34
C ALA A 131 31.46 -1.20 18.46
N ALA A 132 32.66 -1.72 18.18
CA ALA A 132 33.81 -1.70 19.10
C ALA A 132 34.64 -0.41 19.00
N GLU A 133 34.22 0.58 18.20
CA GLU A 133 34.92 1.84 17.94
C GLU A 133 36.39 1.65 17.53
N MET A 134 36.69 0.57 16.79
CA MET A 134 38.04 0.22 16.37
C MET A 134 38.41 0.86 15.03
N THR A 135 39.64 1.30 14.90
CA THR A 135 40.20 1.75 13.61
C THR A 135 40.96 0.61 12.93
N VAL A 136 41.00 0.61 11.63
CA VAL A 136 41.73 -0.36 10.81
C VAL A 136 42.77 0.31 9.94
N THR A 137 43.78 -0.43 9.53
CA THR A 137 44.82 0.09 8.61
C THR A 137 44.28 0.18 7.19
N VAL A 138 44.91 0.94 6.33
CA VAL A 138 44.59 1.06 4.91
C VAL A 138 44.54 -0.32 4.21
N ALA A 139 45.49 -1.18 4.54
CA ALA A 139 45.60 -2.54 4.00
C ALA A 139 44.40 -3.42 4.44
N GLU A 140 44.06 -3.40 5.75
CA GLU A 140 42.91 -4.10 6.30
C GLU A 140 41.60 -3.58 5.69
N ALA A 141 41.44 -2.25 5.62
CA ALA A 141 40.25 -1.62 5.01
C ALA A 141 40.08 -1.99 3.52
N THR A 142 41.20 -2.04 2.78
CA THR A 142 41.21 -2.41 1.37
C THR A 142 40.80 -3.87 1.15
N ALA A 143 41.36 -4.80 1.95
CA ALA A 143 41.02 -6.22 1.85
C ALA A 143 39.55 -6.49 2.23
N MET A 144 39.03 -5.86 3.30
CA MET A 144 37.61 -5.96 3.66
C MET A 144 36.69 -5.35 2.62
N ALA A 145 37.07 -4.19 2.05
CA ALA A 145 36.28 -3.58 0.97
C ALA A 145 36.23 -4.47 -0.29
N LEU A 146 37.34 -5.13 -0.65
CA LEU A 146 37.37 -6.14 -1.72
C LEU A 146 36.38 -7.27 -1.44
N GLY A 147 36.30 -7.78 -0.20
CA GLY A 147 35.35 -8.81 0.19
C GLY A 147 33.91 -8.39 -0.12
N ILE A 148 33.51 -7.23 0.36
CA ILE A 148 32.15 -6.73 0.13
C ILE A 148 31.89 -6.46 -1.37
N HIS A 149 32.85 -5.87 -2.09
CA HIS A 149 32.69 -5.61 -3.53
C HIS A 149 32.51 -6.88 -4.36
N VAL A 150 33.30 -7.92 -4.08
CA VAL A 150 33.25 -9.16 -4.86
C VAL A 150 31.94 -9.89 -4.64
N ASP A 151 31.50 -10.05 -3.39
CA ASP A 151 30.28 -10.81 -3.07
C ASP A 151 28.98 -10.06 -3.35
N THR A 152 29.04 -8.72 -3.40
CA THR A 152 27.90 -7.90 -3.82
C THR A 152 27.90 -7.53 -5.29
N GLY A 153 28.90 -8.00 -6.07
CA GLY A 153 29.07 -7.56 -7.46
C GLY A 153 29.18 -6.05 -7.58
N SER A 154 29.95 -5.40 -6.72
CA SER A 154 30.01 -3.94 -6.57
C SER A 154 28.64 -3.32 -6.33
N LEU A 155 27.84 -3.89 -5.45
CA LEU A 155 26.51 -3.47 -5.03
C LEU A 155 25.41 -3.67 -6.09
N THR A 156 25.64 -4.53 -7.08
CA THR A 156 24.67 -4.81 -8.14
C THR A 156 23.94 -6.15 -7.99
N PHE A 157 24.39 -7.03 -7.09
CA PHE A 157 23.73 -8.32 -6.85
C PHE A 157 22.52 -8.16 -5.93
N GLU A 158 21.53 -9.06 -6.08
CA GLU A 158 20.25 -8.98 -5.37
C GLU A 158 20.36 -9.15 -3.86
N GLN A 159 21.33 -9.91 -3.37
CA GLN A 159 21.59 -10.09 -1.94
C GLN A 159 22.22 -8.86 -1.28
N THR A 160 22.58 -7.82 -2.05
CA THR A 160 23.15 -6.59 -1.51
C THR A 160 22.16 -5.86 -0.62
N THR A 161 22.60 -5.42 0.53
CA THR A 161 21.80 -4.69 1.51
C THR A 161 22.35 -3.27 1.77
N VAL A 162 21.56 -2.42 2.40
CA VAL A 162 22.03 -1.09 2.87
C VAL A 162 23.19 -1.22 3.85
N ARG A 163 23.26 -2.33 4.60
CA ARG A 163 24.35 -2.60 5.56
C ARG A 163 25.70 -2.74 4.85
N ASP A 164 25.72 -3.38 3.67
CA ASP A 164 26.93 -3.52 2.85
C ASP A 164 27.44 -2.15 2.36
N VAL A 165 26.52 -1.28 1.94
CA VAL A 165 26.83 0.09 1.54
C VAL A 165 27.42 0.89 2.71
N GLN A 166 26.84 0.78 3.90
CA GLN A 166 27.31 1.45 5.11
C GLN A 166 28.68 0.95 5.55
N ALA A 167 28.90 -0.37 5.47
CA ALA A 167 30.19 -0.98 5.75
C ALA A 167 31.27 -0.48 4.78
N LEU A 168 30.98 -0.44 3.47
CA LEU A 168 31.90 0.11 2.46
C LEU A 168 32.18 1.59 2.70
N ALA A 169 31.16 2.39 3.00
CA ALA A 169 31.35 3.82 3.30
C ALA A 169 32.29 4.02 4.49
N TRP A 170 32.15 3.22 5.55
CA TRP A 170 33.05 3.26 6.68
C TRP A 170 34.49 2.84 6.32
N LEU A 171 34.66 1.75 5.53
CA LEU A 171 35.97 1.31 5.06
C LEU A 171 36.69 2.37 4.21
N MET A 172 35.91 3.12 3.40
CA MET A 172 36.44 4.28 2.65
C MET A 172 36.89 5.40 3.57
N ILE A 173 36.19 5.69 4.68
CA ILE A 173 36.61 6.65 5.69
C ILE A 173 37.90 6.17 6.38
N GLN A 174 38.07 4.84 6.57
CA GLN A 174 39.33 4.28 7.09
C GLN A 174 40.48 4.30 6.06
N GLY A 175 40.21 4.73 4.83
CA GLY A 175 41.25 4.92 3.81
C GLY A 175 41.42 3.75 2.84
N ALA A 176 40.43 2.91 2.63
CA ALA A 176 40.44 1.81 1.64
C ALA A 176 40.94 2.31 0.27
N ASN A 177 41.87 1.59 -0.35
CA ASN A 177 42.50 1.97 -1.61
C ASN A 177 41.64 1.62 -2.81
N LEU A 178 40.92 2.61 -3.34
CA LEU A 178 40.02 2.42 -4.48
C LEU A 178 40.71 1.93 -5.75
N ARG A 179 41.99 2.27 -5.95
CA ARG A 179 42.75 1.82 -7.12
C ARG A 179 43.02 0.31 -7.03
N ALA A 180 43.43 -0.18 -5.85
CA ALA A 180 43.60 -1.61 -5.63
C ALA A 180 42.28 -2.35 -5.74
N ILE A 181 41.19 -1.76 -5.21
CA ILE A 181 39.83 -2.36 -5.34
C ILE A 181 39.47 -2.52 -6.81
N ALA A 182 39.59 -1.50 -7.64
CA ALA A 182 39.27 -1.55 -9.06
C ALA A 182 40.10 -2.61 -9.83
N GLU A 183 41.36 -2.81 -9.44
CA GLU A 183 42.27 -3.76 -10.07
C GLU A 183 41.86 -5.23 -9.78
N PHE A 184 41.34 -5.53 -8.59
CA PHE A 184 41.03 -6.88 -8.17
C PHE A 184 39.53 -7.24 -8.26
N VAL A 185 38.63 -6.25 -8.33
CA VAL A 185 37.17 -6.50 -8.50
C VAL A 185 36.83 -6.96 -9.92
N GLU A 186 37.41 -6.32 -10.92
CA GLU A 186 37.30 -6.74 -12.33
C GLU A 186 38.69 -7.05 -12.88
N PRO A 187 39.30 -8.15 -12.46
CA PRO A 187 40.57 -8.56 -13.05
C PRO A 187 40.32 -8.87 -14.52
N GLY A 188 41.07 -8.24 -15.41
CA GLY A 188 41.07 -8.58 -16.82
C GLY A 188 41.31 -10.07 -17.03
N LEU A 189 41.03 -10.59 -18.22
CA LEU A 189 41.34 -11.97 -18.56
C LEU A 189 42.85 -12.23 -18.37
N SER A 190 43.23 -13.36 -17.80
CA SER A 190 44.63 -13.79 -17.75
C SER A 190 45.22 -13.88 -19.16
N PRO A 191 46.53 -13.80 -19.37
CA PRO A 191 47.12 -13.92 -20.71
C PRO A 191 46.69 -15.19 -21.45
N GLN A 192 46.58 -16.32 -20.75
CA GLN A 192 46.09 -17.59 -21.32
C GLN A 192 44.62 -17.49 -21.78
N LEU A 193 43.76 -16.75 -21.03
CA LEU A 193 42.37 -16.57 -21.42
C LEU A 193 42.23 -15.51 -22.51
N GLN A 194 43.15 -14.53 -22.57
CA GLN A 194 43.20 -13.54 -23.67
C GLN A 194 43.55 -14.24 -24.98
N ASP A 195 44.45 -15.23 -24.98
CA ASP A 195 44.80 -16.02 -26.17
C ASP A 195 43.63 -16.95 -26.60
N LEU A 196 42.84 -17.44 -25.64
CA LEU A 196 41.66 -18.29 -25.90
C LEU A 196 40.45 -17.50 -26.38
N LEU A 197 40.32 -16.22 -26.08
CA LEU A 197 39.13 -15.42 -26.41
C LEU A 197 38.87 -15.35 -27.93
N PRO A 198 39.88 -15.05 -28.81
CA PRO A 198 39.67 -15.04 -30.26
C PRO A 198 39.21 -16.42 -30.77
N ILE A 199 39.84 -17.50 -30.28
CA ILE A 199 39.49 -18.89 -30.68
C ILE A 199 38.06 -19.22 -30.26
N ALA A 200 37.66 -18.79 -29.05
CA ALA A 200 36.30 -18.98 -28.55
C ALA A 200 35.29 -18.24 -29.40
N LEU A 201 35.57 -16.98 -29.77
CA LEU A 201 34.68 -16.18 -30.63
C LEU A 201 34.54 -16.76 -32.05
N GLU A 202 35.64 -17.29 -32.63
CA GLU A 202 35.61 -17.91 -33.96
C GLU A 202 34.78 -19.20 -33.96
N ARG A 203 34.85 -19.98 -32.88
CA ARG A 203 34.13 -21.28 -32.77
C ARG A 203 32.75 -21.18 -32.16
N LEU A 204 32.33 -19.95 -31.78
CA LEU A 204 31.03 -19.72 -31.15
C LEU A 204 29.91 -19.97 -32.18
N THR A 205 29.00 -20.85 -31.82
CA THR A 205 27.74 -21.04 -32.54
C THR A 205 26.61 -20.37 -31.76
N THR A 206 25.76 -19.60 -32.43
CA THR A 206 24.63 -18.88 -31.82
C THR A 206 23.36 -19.15 -32.63
N GLU A 207 22.30 -19.51 -31.92
CA GLU A 207 20.95 -19.60 -32.51
C GLU A 207 19.95 -18.82 -31.64
N ILE A 208 18.84 -18.39 -32.25
CA ILE A 208 17.70 -17.84 -31.53
C ILE A 208 16.68 -18.96 -31.37
N HIS A 209 16.46 -19.38 -30.14
CA HIS A 209 15.51 -20.44 -29.83
C HIS A 209 14.46 -19.92 -28.87
N HIS A 210 13.18 -19.95 -29.28
CA HIS A 210 12.07 -19.36 -28.53
C HIS A 210 12.28 -17.88 -28.14
N GLY A 211 13.00 -17.13 -28.98
CA GLY A 211 13.31 -15.72 -28.72
C GLY A 211 14.53 -15.48 -27.83
N ALA A 212 15.09 -16.50 -27.22
CA ALA A 212 16.32 -16.43 -26.43
C ALA A 212 17.55 -16.71 -27.32
N ARG A 213 18.60 -15.92 -27.15
CA ARG A 213 19.89 -16.12 -27.83
C ARG A 213 20.70 -17.18 -27.10
N PHE A 214 20.72 -18.40 -27.65
CA PHE A 214 21.49 -19.50 -27.13
C PHE A 214 22.81 -19.61 -27.90
N SER A 215 23.93 -19.59 -27.17
CA SER A 215 25.28 -19.68 -27.72
C SER A 215 26.04 -20.84 -27.08
N TRP A 216 26.81 -21.58 -27.88
CA TRP A 216 27.65 -22.66 -27.40
C TRP A 216 28.94 -22.78 -28.18
N LEU A 217 29.95 -23.31 -27.54
CA LEU A 217 31.23 -23.63 -28.16
C LEU A 217 31.93 -24.82 -27.45
N LEU A 218 32.64 -25.60 -28.23
CA LEU A 218 33.52 -26.64 -27.76
C LEU A 218 34.96 -26.39 -28.27
N ILE A 219 35.91 -26.27 -27.35
CA ILE A 219 37.32 -26.01 -27.67
C ILE A 219 38.23 -27.06 -27.15
N GLU A 220 39.24 -27.45 -27.96
CA GLU A 220 40.35 -28.23 -27.52
C GLU A 220 41.47 -27.34 -26.99
N ILE A 221 42.00 -27.68 -25.80
CA ILE A 221 43.07 -26.90 -25.16
C ILE A 221 44.24 -27.83 -24.87
N ALA A 222 45.48 -27.35 -24.88
CA ALA A 222 46.67 -28.17 -24.68
C ALA A 222 46.80 -28.75 -23.25
N ALA A 223 46.33 -27.99 -22.26
CA ALA A 223 46.37 -28.36 -20.85
C ALA A 223 45.30 -27.61 -20.07
N TYR A 224 45.15 -27.89 -18.80
CA TYR A 224 44.23 -27.20 -17.90
C TYR A 224 44.49 -25.69 -17.85
N VAL A 225 43.48 -24.88 -18.16
CA VAL A 225 43.48 -23.39 -18.06
C VAL A 225 42.56 -22.98 -16.92
N PRO A 226 43.09 -22.32 -15.87
CA PRO A 226 42.27 -21.83 -14.78
C PRO A 226 41.45 -20.60 -15.20
N GLY A 227 40.28 -20.45 -14.60
CA GLY A 227 39.47 -19.25 -14.79
C GLY A 227 38.59 -19.23 -16.05
N LEU A 228 38.28 -20.35 -16.69
CA LEU A 228 37.39 -20.43 -17.87
C LEU A 228 35.99 -19.84 -17.61
N SER A 229 35.53 -19.81 -16.36
CA SER A 229 34.28 -19.09 -15.99
C SER A 229 34.31 -17.61 -16.33
N SER A 230 35.49 -16.96 -16.18
CA SER A 230 35.65 -15.54 -16.52
C SER A 230 35.58 -15.34 -18.04
N LEU A 231 36.12 -16.29 -18.82
CA LEU A 231 36.00 -16.30 -20.28
C LEU A 231 34.52 -16.42 -20.70
N VAL A 232 33.74 -17.32 -20.07
CA VAL A 232 32.31 -17.47 -20.34
C VAL A 232 31.56 -16.18 -20.01
N SER A 233 31.82 -15.56 -18.86
CA SER A 233 31.21 -14.26 -18.50
C SER A 233 31.50 -13.16 -19.52
N ARG A 234 32.74 -13.11 -20.01
CA ARG A 234 33.15 -12.14 -21.02
C ARG A 234 32.48 -12.41 -22.37
N LEU A 235 32.37 -13.67 -22.79
CA LEU A 235 31.65 -14.06 -24.00
C LEU A 235 30.16 -13.67 -23.91
N VAL A 236 29.49 -13.96 -22.80
CA VAL A 236 28.09 -13.55 -22.56
C VAL A 236 27.91 -12.03 -22.71
N SER A 237 28.86 -11.24 -22.18
CA SER A 237 28.81 -9.77 -22.28
C SER A 237 29.06 -9.28 -23.71
N LEU A 238 29.97 -9.91 -24.44
CA LEU A 238 30.35 -9.48 -25.82
C LEU A 238 29.31 -9.88 -26.87
N THR A 239 28.63 -11.02 -26.69
CA THR A 239 27.71 -11.59 -27.67
C THR A 239 26.25 -11.33 -27.36
N ASP A 240 25.97 -10.74 -26.16
CA ASP A 240 24.63 -10.50 -25.63
C ASP A 240 23.77 -11.78 -25.62
N SER A 241 24.41 -12.90 -25.25
CA SER A 241 23.75 -14.21 -25.17
C SER A 241 22.94 -14.34 -23.90
N ASP A 242 21.72 -14.86 -24.01
CA ASP A 242 20.84 -15.16 -22.86
C ASP A 242 21.25 -16.47 -22.18
N VAL A 243 21.75 -17.42 -22.97
CA VAL A 243 22.25 -18.72 -22.50
C VAL A 243 23.58 -19.01 -23.17
N MET A 244 24.57 -19.40 -22.39
CA MET A 244 25.91 -19.77 -22.89
C MET A 244 26.35 -21.12 -22.31
N LEU A 245 26.84 -22.01 -23.18
CA LEU A 245 27.45 -23.31 -22.80
C LEU A 245 28.83 -23.38 -23.40
N LEU A 246 29.87 -23.48 -22.58
CA LEU A 246 31.25 -23.69 -23.00
C LEU A 246 31.71 -25.07 -22.58
N GLY A 247 32.27 -25.86 -23.53
CA GLY A 247 33.02 -27.05 -23.29
C GLY A 247 34.50 -26.83 -23.62
N ALA A 248 35.40 -27.22 -22.71
CA ALA A 248 36.84 -27.21 -22.97
C ALA A 248 37.41 -28.58 -22.60
N TYR A 249 38.14 -29.23 -23.53
CA TYR A 249 38.71 -30.54 -23.27
C TYR A 249 40.19 -30.59 -23.61
N TYR A 250 40.91 -31.46 -22.88
CA TYR A 250 42.33 -31.75 -23.12
C TYR A 250 42.66 -33.20 -22.86
N PRO A 251 43.69 -33.79 -23.56
CA PRO A 251 44.07 -35.16 -23.39
C PRO A 251 44.74 -35.39 -22.02
N ILE A 252 44.52 -36.58 -21.41
CA ILE A 252 45.14 -36.97 -20.13
C ILE A 252 46.09 -38.12 -20.36
N SER A 253 45.57 -39.27 -20.81
CA SER A 253 46.34 -40.51 -21.08
C SER A 253 45.53 -41.44 -21.96
N GLY A 254 46.13 -42.00 -23.00
CA GLY A 254 45.47 -42.87 -23.97
C GLY A 254 44.44 -42.11 -24.80
N GLU A 255 43.26 -42.68 -24.97
CA GLU A 255 42.13 -42.03 -25.65
C GLU A 255 41.24 -41.16 -24.72
N ASP A 256 41.55 -41.05 -23.40
CA ASP A 256 40.76 -40.31 -22.43
C ASP A 256 41.11 -38.83 -22.42
N HIS A 257 40.06 -38.02 -22.41
CA HIS A 257 40.12 -36.59 -22.28
C HIS A 257 39.47 -36.13 -20.97
N LYS A 258 39.94 -34.99 -20.44
CA LYS A 258 39.23 -34.26 -19.38
C LYS A 258 38.41 -33.18 -20.01
N LEU A 259 37.08 -33.28 -19.86
CA LEU A 259 36.11 -32.32 -20.38
C LEU A 259 35.61 -31.45 -19.22
N MET A 260 35.78 -30.14 -19.35
CA MET A 260 35.22 -29.13 -18.47
C MET A 260 34.04 -28.46 -19.17
N ILE A 261 32.89 -28.36 -18.51
CA ILE A 261 31.68 -27.79 -19.03
C ILE A 261 31.27 -26.64 -18.10
N ILE A 262 30.97 -25.49 -18.66
CA ILE A 262 30.50 -24.30 -17.91
C ILE A 262 29.27 -23.76 -18.61
N GLY A 263 28.16 -23.67 -17.85
CA GLY A 263 26.91 -23.12 -18.28
C GLY A 263 26.60 -21.79 -17.56
N ARG A 264 26.10 -20.81 -18.29
CA ARG A 264 25.55 -19.54 -17.76
C ARG A 264 24.27 -19.19 -18.45
N SER A 265 23.28 -18.70 -17.67
CA SER A 265 21.99 -18.22 -18.17
C SER A 265 21.64 -16.87 -17.52
N ARG A 266 21.11 -15.96 -18.34
CA ARG A 266 20.43 -14.73 -17.92
C ARG A 266 18.91 -14.94 -17.83
N LEU A 267 18.39 -16.10 -18.31
CA LEU A 267 16.98 -16.43 -18.24
C LEU A 267 16.61 -16.80 -16.79
N HIS A 268 15.63 -16.12 -16.24
CA HIS A 268 15.17 -16.39 -14.89
C HIS A 268 14.36 -17.69 -14.83
N THR A 269 14.58 -18.50 -13.80
CA THR A 269 13.75 -19.66 -13.49
C THR A 269 12.48 -19.18 -12.78
N THR A 270 11.38 -18.97 -13.50
CA THR A 270 10.08 -18.65 -12.89
C THR A 270 9.47 -19.91 -12.29
N ALA A 271 9.40 -19.96 -10.97
CA ALA A 271 8.58 -20.94 -10.26
C ALA A 271 7.08 -20.54 -10.44
N HIS A 272 6.44 -21.08 -11.47
CA HIS A 272 4.99 -21.00 -11.60
C HIS A 272 4.34 -21.95 -10.59
N SER A 273 3.44 -21.43 -9.78
CA SER A 273 2.58 -22.14 -8.84
C SER A 273 1.58 -23.05 -9.59
N GLY A 274 2.07 -24.24 -9.95
CA GLY A 274 1.28 -25.22 -10.69
C GLY A 274 2.13 -26.36 -11.26
N GLY A 275 3.01 -26.96 -10.46
CA GLY A 275 3.46 -28.33 -10.66
C GLY A 275 4.30 -28.71 -11.90
N LEU A 276 4.79 -27.75 -12.70
CA LEU A 276 5.78 -27.97 -13.77
C LEU A 276 6.79 -26.82 -13.74
N THR A 277 7.97 -27.10 -13.20
CA THR A 277 9.15 -26.22 -13.25
C THR A 277 9.67 -26.19 -14.69
N GLY A 278 9.26 -25.21 -15.46
CA GLY A 278 9.77 -24.97 -16.82
C GLY A 278 10.75 -23.80 -16.82
N GLY A 279 12.04 -24.09 -16.67
CA GLY A 279 13.11 -23.09 -16.84
C GLY A 279 14.47 -23.78 -16.86
N LEU A 280 15.43 -23.22 -17.63
CA LEU A 280 16.78 -23.75 -17.73
C LEU A 280 17.50 -23.70 -16.38
N ASN A 281 17.89 -24.87 -15.88
CA ASN A 281 18.59 -24.99 -14.60
C ASN A 281 19.91 -25.77 -14.80
N PHE A 282 21.02 -25.03 -14.88
CA PHE A 282 22.34 -25.61 -15.07
C PHE A 282 22.81 -26.51 -13.91
N GLN A 283 22.34 -26.24 -12.69
CA GLN A 283 22.67 -27.11 -11.56
C GLN A 283 22.11 -28.53 -11.75
N THR A 284 20.83 -28.64 -12.08
CA THR A 284 20.18 -29.93 -12.34
C THR A 284 20.72 -30.61 -13.61
N LEU A 285 21.04 -29.82 -14.64
CA LEU A 285 21.58 -30.33 -15.90
C LEU A 285 22.98 -30.95 -15.75
N LEU A 286 23.85 -30.31 -14.96
CA LEU A 286 25.25 -30.73 -14.79
C LEU A 286 25.45 -31.69 -13.59
N GLN A 287 24.45 -31.86 -12.72
CA GLN A 287 24.52 -32.79 -11.57
C GLN A 287 24.86 -34.24 -11.96
N PRO A 288 24.29 -34.83 -13.04
CA PRO A 288 24.63 -36.20 -13.46
C PRO A 288 26.10 -36.38 -13.84
N PHE A 289 26.79 -35.30 -14.19
CA PHE A 289 28.20 -35.26 -14.56
C PHE A 289 29.13 -34.88 -13.39
N GLY A 290 28.62 -34.91 -12.16
CA GLY A 290 29.37 -34.51 -10.97
C GLY A 290 29.58 -33.01 -10.84
N GLY A 291 28.76 -32.21 -11.55
CA GLY A 291 28.82 -30.77 -11.53
C GLY A 291 28.12 -30.17 -10.33
N GLY A 292 28.44 -28.88 -10.07
CA GLY A 292 27.84 -28.08 -9.02
C GLY A 292 27.75 -26.63 -9.42
N GLY A 293 26.99 -25.84 -8.64
CA GLY A 293 26.75 -24.43 -8.85
C GLY A 293 25.29 -24.07 -8.57
N HIS A 294 24.80 -23.00 -9.21
CA HIS A 294 23.45 -22.49 -9.10
C HIS A 294 22.65 -22.72 -10.39
N ALA A 295 21.35 -22.51 -10.34
CA ALA A 295 20.48 -22.63 -11.52
C ALA A 295 20.97 -21.79 -12.72
N ALA A 296 21.44 -20.57 -12.49
CA ALA A 296 21.92 -19.65 -13.52
C ALA A 296 23.40 -19.86 -13.91
N ALA A 297 24.20 -20.55 -13.10
CA ALA A 297 25.64 -20.73 -13.34
C ALA A 297 26.15 -22.01 -12.68
N ALA A 298 26.55 -22.98 -13.46
CA ALA A 298 27.12 -24.24 -12.94
C ALA A 298 28.26 -24.72 -13.82
N ALA A 299 29.12 -25.61 -13.25
CA ALA A 299 30.22 -26.20 -13.94
C ALA A 299 30.34 -27.69 -13.60
N ALA A 300 30.84 -28.49 -14.54
CA ALA A 300 31.16 -29.90 -14.35
C ALA A 300 32.54 -30.22 -14.95
N THR A 301 33.22 -31.20 -14.37
CA THR A 301 34.47 -31.72 -14.93
C THR A 301 34.43 -33.23 -14.89
N LEU A 302 34.58 -33.89 -16.03
CA LEU A 302 34.51 -35.32 -16.17
C LEU A 302 35.63 -35.89 -17.05
N ARG A 303 35.89 -37.19 -16.93
CA ARG A 303 36.73 -37.94 -17.84
C ARG A 303 35.90 -38.67 -18.89
N THR A 304 36.26 -38.59 -20.14
CA THR A 304 35.55 -39.26 -21.24
C THR A 304 36.41 -39.46 -22.45
N ALA A 305 36.18 -40.55 -23.19
CA ALA A 305 36.75 -40.78 -24.51
C ALA A 305 36.01 -40.03 -25.64
N THR A 306 34.79 -39.51 -25.36
CA THR A 306 33.92 -38.88 -26.37
C THR A 306 33.43 -37.50 -25.94
N PRO A 307 34.30 -36.49 -25.81
CA PRO A 307 33.94 -35.18 -25.34
C PRO A 307 32.92 -34.47 -26.23
N GLN A 308 32.99 -34.64 -27.53
CA GLN A 308 32.05 -34.05 -28.48
C GLN A 308 30.64 -34.58 -28.32
N SER A 309 30.46 -35.91 -28.26
CA SER A 309 29.13 -36.53 -28.13
C SER A 309 28.41 -36.10 -26.84
N ILE A 310 29.13 -36.02 -25.71
CA ILE A 310 28.54 -35.54 -24.43
C ILE A 310 28.16 -34.07 -24.53
N PHE A 311 29.00 -33.26 -25.16
CA PHE A 311 28.73 -31.83 -25.29
C PHE A 311 27.52 -31.55 -26.20
N GLU A 312 27.38 -32.24 -27.33
CA GLU A 312 26.24 -32.19 -28.23
C GLU A 312 24.94 -32.60 -27.53
N GLN A 313 24.95 -33.65 -26.73
CA GLN A 313 23.80 -34.05 -25.91
C GLN A 313 23.38 -32.96 -24.93
N LEU A 314 24.34 -32.27 -24.30
CA LEU A 314 24.06 -31.15 -23.42
C LEU A 314 23.50 -29.94 -24.15
N VAL A 315 23.98 -29.66 -25.36
CA VAL A 315 23.43 -28.60 -26.23
C VAL A 315 21.96 -28.90 -26.53
N ASP A 316 21.62 -30.13 -26.93
CA ASP A 316 20.23 -30.50 -27.21
C ASP A 316 19.34 -30.50 -25.96
N GLN A 317 19.86 -30.93 -24.82
CA GLN A 317 19.14 -30.83 -23.54
C GLN A 317 18.87 -29.40 -23.13
N ASN A 318 19.85 -28.50 -23.31
CA ASN A 318 19.66 -27.04 -23.08
C ASN A 318 18.59 -26.48 -24.00
N ARG A 319 18.65 -26.77 -25.30
CA ARG A 319 17.68 -26.31 -26.29
C ARG A 319 16.25 -26.67 -25.89
N ASN A 320 16.02 -27.91 -25.42
CA ASN A 320 14.70 -28.38 -25.00
C ASN A 320 14.22 -27.81 -23.66
N GLN A 321 15.10 -27.19 -22.86
CA GLN A 321 14.76 -26.59 -21.57
C GLN A 321 14.58 -25.06 -21.66
N ILE A 322 14.90 -24.40 -22.79
CA ILE A 322 14.65 -22.97 -22.99
C ILE A 322 13.14 -22.77 -23.04
N PRO A 323 12.55 -22.01 -22.08
CA PRO A 323 11.11 -21.82 -22.01
C PRO A 323 10.59 -21.01 -23.19
N HIS A 324 9.36 -21.28 -23.60
CA HIS A 324 8.66 -20.41 -24.53
C HIS A 324 8.38 -19.06 -23.85
N PRO A 325 8.71 -17.93 -24.47
CA PRO A 325 8.33 -16.63 -23.94
C PRO A 325 6.81 -16.50 -23.92
N PRO A 326 6.23 -15.69 -23.01
CA PRO A 326 4.83 -15.31 -23.07
C PRO A 326 4.48 -14.79 -24.47
N ASN A 327 3.32 -15.11 -24.95
CA ASN A 327 2.82 -14.64 -26.23
C ASN A 327 1.69 -13.61 -26.06
N ALA A 328 1.19 -13.04 -27.17
CA ALA A 328 0.15 -12.04 -27.14
C ALA A 328 -1.13 -12.51 -26.42
N ARG A 329 -1.48 -13.78 -26.50
CA ARG A 329 -2.64 -14.38 -25.83
C ARG A 329 -2.52 -14.34 -24.31
N ASP A 330 -1.30 -14.53 -23.80
CA ASP A 330 -1.02 -14.49 -22.36
C ASP A 330 -1.03 -13.07 -21.80
N LEU A 331 -0.67 -12.08 -22.64
CA LEU A 331 -0.50 -10.69 -22.25
C LEU A 331 -1.72 -9.83 -22.51
N MET A 332 -2.58 -10.20 -23.48
CA MET A 332 -3.65 -9.34 -23.95
C MET A 332 -4.75 -9.12 -22.92
N SER A 333 -5.31 -7.92 -22.93
CA SER A 333 -6.60 -7.64 -22.30
C SER A 333 -7.74 -8.01 -23.26
N SER A 334 -8.66 -8.83 -22.80
CA SER A 334 -9.86 -9.29 -23.55
C SER A 334 -11.08 -9.30 -22.61
N PRO A 335 -12.30 -8.98 -23.08
CA PRO A 335 -12.64 -8.46 -24.40
C PRO A 335 -12.23 -7.01 -24.61
N VAL A 336 -11.96 -6.63 -25.87
CA VAL A 336 -11.58 -5.26 -26.25
C VAL A 336 -12.81 -4.35 -26.33
N ARG A 337 -12.74 -3.17 -25.72
CA ARG A 337 -13.73 -2.11 -25.94
C ARG A 337 -13.51 -1.48 -27.33
N THR A 338 -14.56 -1.52 -28.12
CA THR A 338 -14.58 -0.99 -29.48
C THR A 338 -15.59 0.14 -29.62
N ILE A 339 -15.36 0.99 -30.60
CA ILE A 339 -16.29 2.05 -31.03
C ILE A 339 -16.50 1.98 -32.54
N ARG A 340 -17.51 2.67 -33.04
CA ARG A 340 -17.80 2.73 -34.48
C ARG A 340 -17.13 3.96 -35.11
N PRO A 341 -16.83 3.95 -36.43
CA PRO A 341 -16.22 5.09 -37.14
C PRO A 341 -17.05 6.38 -37.04
N GLN A 342 -18.36 6.27 -36.84
CA GLN A 342 -19.30 7.38 -36.74
C GLN A 342 -19.46 7.92 -35.33
N THR A 343 -18.92 7.23 -34.31
CA THR A 343 -18.90 7.71 -32.92
C THR A 343 -18.29 9.11 -32.86
N THR A 344 -18.89 10.03 -32.14
CA THR A 344 -18.36 11.40 -32.02
C THR A 344 -17.12 11.46 -31.13
N ILE A 345 -16.27 12.46 -31.36
CA ILE A 345 -15.06 12.69 -30.52
C ILE A 345 -15.44 12.86 -29.04
N SER A 346 -16.51 13.60 -28.75
CA SER A 346 -17.00 13.79 -27.36
C SER A 346 -17.46 12.46 -26.73
N GLU A 347 -18.10 11.59 -27.48
CA GLU A 347 -18.54 10.27 -27.02
C GLU A 347 -17.33 9.33 -26.79
N ALA A 348 -16.38 9.33 -27.73
CA ALA A 348 -15.14 8.59 -27.61
C ALA A 348 -14.33 9.03 -26.38
N GLN A 349 -14.27 10.35 -26.08
CA GLN A 349 -13.66 10.89 -24.89
C GLN A 349 -14.33 10.36 -23.62
N ARG A 350 -15.67 10.39 -23.58
CA ARG A 350 -16.41 9.84 -22.43
C ARG A 350 -16.10 8.37 -22.19
N ILE A 351 -15.99 7.57 -23.26
CA ILE A 351 -15.63 6.15 -23.17
C ILE A 351 -14.21 6.00 -22.63
N LEU A 352 -13.23 6.77 -23.15
CA LEU A 352 -11.84 6.74 -22.65
C LEU A 352 -11.74 7.07 -21.16
N LEU A 353 -12.41 8.14 -20.74
CA LEU A 353 -12.42 8.59 -19.34
C LEU A 353 -13.12 7.58 -18.43
N ARG A 354 -14.26 7.04 -18.88
CA ARG A 354 -15.06 6.07 -18.13
C ARG A 354 -14.29 4.80 -17.80
N TYR A 355 -13.48 4.30 -18.75
CA TYR A 355 -12.77 3.03 -18.58
C TYR A 355 -11.27 3.21 -18.27
N GLY A 356 -10.79 4.43 -18.13
CA GLY A 356 -9.37 4.71 -17.87
C GLY A 356 -8.46 4.28 -19.02
N HIS A 357 -9.00 4.16 -20.24
CA HIS A 357 -8.22 3.74 -21.40
C HIS A 357 -7.38 4.89 -21.97
N SER A 358 -6.28 4.56 -22.58
CA SER A 358 -5.44 5.52 -23.32
C SER A 358 -5.71 5.52 -24.84
N GLY A 359 -6.65 4.70 -25.32
CA GLY A 359 -7.12 4.63 -26.70
C GLY A 359 -8.16 3.55 -26.91
N LEU A 360 -8.87 3.60 -28.03
CA LEU A 360 -9.96 2.71 -28.40
C LEU A 360 -9.75 2.13 -29.79
N SER A 361 -10.07 0.85 -29.96
CA SER A 361 -10.17 0.18 -31.25
C SER A 361 -11.45 0.57 -31.96
N VAL A 362 -11.38 0.89 -33.24
CA VAL A 362 -12.51 1.26 -34.08
C VAL A 362 -12.84 0.10 -35.00
N VAL A 363 -14.08 -0.38 -34.98
CA VAL A 363 -14.55 -1.51 -35.79
C VAL A 363 -15.74 -1.11 -36.66
N ASP A 364 -15.86 -1.72 -37.84
CA ASP A 364 -16.99 -1.51 -38.75
C ASP A 364 -18.27 -2.27 -38.35
N ALA A 365 -19.28 -2.27 -39.18
CA ALA A 365 -20.57 -2.93 -38.93
C ALA A 365 -20.44 -4.46 -38.79
N GLU A 366 -19.41 -5.03 -39.42
CA GLU A 366 -19.08 -6.45 -39.43
C GLU A 366 -18.08 -6.83 -38.31
N ASP A 367 -17.84 -5.91 -37.34
CA ASP A 367 -16.88 -6.00 -36.23
C ASP A 367 -15.40 -6.17 -36.64
N GLN A 368 -15.05 -5.81 -37.90
CA GLN A 368 -13.67 -5.83 -38.36
C GLN A 368 -12.93 -4.56 -37.92
N LEU A 369 -11.67 -4.71 -37.54
CA LEU A 369 -10.83 -3.60 -37.11
C LEU A 369 -10.51 -2.66 -38.28
N VAL A 370 -11.00 -1.42 -38.24
CA VAL A 370 -10.79 -0.39 -39.27
C VAL A 370 -9.91 0.76 -38.82
N GLY A 371 -9.61 0.86 -37.54
CA GLY A 371 -8.78 1.92 -36.99
C GLY A 371 -8.53 1.82 -35.51
N ILE A 372 -7.70 2.75 -35.03
CA ILE A 372 -7.48 2.97 -33.59
C ILE A 372 -7.41 4.49 -33.35
N ILE A 373 -8.00 4.94 -32.23
CA ILE A 373 -7.90 6.34 -31.83
C ILE A 373 -7.29 6.43 -30.43
N SER A 374 -6.31 7.29 -30.26
CA SER A 374 -5.65 7.53 -28.97
C SER A 374 -6.28 8.70 -28.22
N ARG A 375 -6.00 8.80 -26.90
CA ARG A 375 -6.37 9.96 -26.09
C ARG A 375 -5.83 11.25 -26.71
N ARG A 376 -4.57 11.25 -27.19
CA ARG A 376 -3.93 12.41 -27.83
C ARG A 376 -4.71 12.90 -29.05
N ASP A 377 -5.19 12.00 -29.89
CA ASP A 377 -5.97 12.34 -31.09
C ASP A 377 -7.31 12.97 -30.70
N ILE A 378 -7.97 12.44 -29.69
CA ILE A 378 -9.22 12.98 -29.17
C ILE A 378 -9.01 14.35 -28.53
N ASP A 379 -7.99 14.51 -27.68
CA ASP A 379 -7.68 15.77 -27.01
C ASP A 379 -7.33 16.86 -28.04
N LEU A 380 -6.61 16.51 -29.11
CA LEU A 380 -6.30 17.39 -30.21
C LEU A 380 -7.56 17.83 -30.96
N ALA A 381 -8.46 16.89 -31.27
CA ALA A 381 -9.72 17.21 -31.93
C ALA A 381 -10.62 18.12 -31.07
N LEU A 382 -10.67 17.89 -29.77
CA LEU A 382 -11.41 18.73 -28.82
C LEU A 382 -10.80 20.13 -28.67
N HIS A 383 -9.48 20.24 -28.64
CA HIS A 383 -8.77 21.52 -28.61
C HIS A 383 -9.14 22.40 -29.82
N HIS A 384 -9.33 21.79 -30.96
CA HIS A 384 -9.77 22.46 -32.20
C HIS A 384 -11.29 22.67 -32.30
N GLY A 385 -12.07 22.33 -31.26
CA GLY A 385 -13.52 22.53 -31.21
C GLY A 385 -14.35 21.48 -31.96
N PHE A 386 -13.76 20.35 -32.37
CA PHE A 386 -14.41 19.30 -33.16
C PHE A 386 -15.07 18.21 -32.29
N SER A 387 -15.70 18.57 -31.20
CA SER A 387 -16.34 17.63 -30.26
C SER A 387 -17.42 16.73 -30.92
N HIS A 388 -18.11 17.24 -31.93
CA HIS A 388 -19.18 16.56 -32.67
C HIS A 388 -18.69 15.82 -33.91
N ALA A 389 -17.42 15.92 -34.27
CA ALA A 389 -16.85 15.26 -35.43
C ALA A 389 -16.80 13.74 -35.24
N PRO A 390 -16.97 12.93 -36.29
CA PRO A 390 -16.87 11.48 -36.20
C PRO A 390 -15.41 11.04 -36.06
N VAL A 391 -15.16 9.98 -35.25
CA VAL A 391 -13.85 9.38 -34.97
C VAL A 391 -13.06 9.04 -36.24
N LYS A 392 -13.74 8.63 -37.32
CA LYS A 392 -13.10 8.26 -38.58
C LYS A 392 -12.20 9.34 -39.18
N GLY A 393 -12.43 10.61 -38.86
CA GLY A 393 -11.62 11.73 -39.31
C GLY A 393 -10.29 11.90 -38.57
N TYR A 394 -10.15 11.28 -37.40
CA TYR A 394 -9.02 11.44 -36.47
C TYR A 394 -8.31 10.14 -36.12
N MET A 395 -8.92 8.96 -36.43
CA MET A 395 -8.34 7.65 -36.12
C MET A 395 -7.16 7.35 -37.06
N THR A 396 -6.23 6.55 -36.56
CA THR A 396 -5.20 5.91 -37.39
C THR A 396 -5.82 4.70 -38.09
N SER A 397 -5.86 4.72 -39.45
CA SER A 397 -6.48 3.64 -40.23
C SER A 397 -5.50 2.50 -40.56
N ARG A 398 -4.18 2.77 -40.65
CA ARG A 398 -3.15 1.73 -40.86
C ARG A 398 -2.65 1.20 -39.53
N VAL A 399 -3.48 0.34 -38.91
CA VAL A 399 -3.18 -0.22 -37.60
C VAL A 399 -2.16 -1.36 -37.72
N LYS A 400 -1.12 -1.35 -36.89
CA LYS A 400 -0.25 -2.51 -36.68
C LYS A 400 -0.96 -3.48 -35.74
N THR A 401 -1.03 -4.73 -36.15
CA THR A 401 -1.71 -5.80 -35.42
C THR A 401 -0.78 -6.99 -35.21
N ILE A 402 -1.07 -7.84 -34.27
CA ILE A 402 -0.33 -9.05 -33.95
C ILE A 402 -1.26 -10.27 -33.90
N ALA A 403 -0.68 -11.45 -34.10
CA ALA A 403 -1.39 -12.72 -33.92
C ALA A 403 -1.36 -13.13 -32.43
N PRO A 404 -2.28 -13.98 -31.95
CA PRO A 404 -2.31 -14.47 -30.57
C PRO A 404 -1.02 -15.17 -30.13
N GLU A 405 -0.32 -15.81 -31.05
CA GLU A 405 0.91 -16.56 -30.83
C GLU A 405 2.18 -15.71 -30.93
N THR A 406 2.05 -14.39 -31.23
CA THR A 406 3.22 -13.49 -31.35
C THR A 406 3.95 -13.42 -30.00
N PRO A 407 5.25 -13.77 -29.93
CA PRO A 407 6.00 -13.80 -28.67
C PRO A 407 6.34 -12.39 -28.16
N LEU A 408 6.53 -12.25 -26.86
CA LEU A 408 6.82 -10.98 -26.18
C LEU A 408 7.99 -10.20 -26.80
N PRO A 409 9.15 -10.78 -27.17
CA PRO A 409 10.23 -10.02 -27.80
C PRO A 409 9.83 -9.35 -29.11
N ASP A 410 8.99 -10.01 -29.91
CA ASP A 410 8.50 -9.44 -31.18
C ASP A 410 7.50 -8.31 -30.92
N ILE A 411 6.67 -8.45 -29.87
CA ILE A 411 5.73 -7.40 -29.41
C ILE A 411 6.52 -6.17 -28.99
N GLU A 412 7.58 -6.33 -28.20
CA GLU A 412 8.47 -5.26 -27.78
C GLU A 412 9.14 -4.58 -28.97
N ALA A 413 9.72 -5.36 -29.87
CA ALA A 413 10.36 -4.85 -31.05
C ALA A 413 9.41 -4.01 -31.92
N LEU A 414 8.16 -4.46 -32.09
CA LEU A 414 7.12 -3.70 -32.81
C LEU A 414 6.75 -2.41 -32.11
N MET A 415 6.57 -2.45 -30.76
CA MET A 415 6.23 -1.25 -29.97
C MET A 415 7.35 -0.20 -30.01
N VAL A 416 8.62 -0.63 -29.93
CA VAL A 416 9.78 0.26 -29.98
C VAL A 416 10.00 0.80 -31.41
N THR A 417 9.99 -0.07 -32.40
CA THR A 417 10.29 0.31 -33.79
C THR A 417 9.30 1.32 -34.36
N TYR A 418 8.03 1.18 -34.01
CA TYR A 418 6.95 2.05 -34.52
C TYR A 418 6.48 3.10 -33.53
N ASP A 419 7.09 3.19 -32.33
CA ASP A 419 6.69 4.06 -31.19
C ASP A 419 5.19 3.97 -30.88
N ILE A 420 4.68 2.75 -30.84
CA ILE A 420 3.26 2.49 -30.56
C ILE A 420 3.08 1.90 -29.17
N GLY A 421 2.09 2.42 -28.43
CA GLY A 421 1.81 2.00 -27.07
C GLY A 421 0.77 0.89 -26.95
N ARG A 422 0.21 0.39 -28.08
CA ARG A 422 -0.81 -0.66 -28.09
C ARG A 422 -0.89 -1.37 -29.41
N LEU A 423 -1.13 -2.69 -29.35
CA LEU A 423 -1.24 -3.58 -30.50
C LEU A 423 -2.53 -4.40 -30.37
N PRO A 424 -3.51 -4.20 -31.25
CA PRO A 424 -4.66 -5.11 -31.35
C PRO A 424 -4.22 -6.52 -31.74
N VAL A 425 -4.82 -7.53 -31.10
CA VAL A 425 -4.58 -8.95 -31.36
C VAL A 425 -5.72 -9.47 -32.24
N LEU A 426 -5.38 -9.97 -33.42
CA LEU A 426 -6.34 -10.52 -34.38
C LEU A 426 -6.16 -12.04 -34.50
N ASP A 427 -7.27 -12.76 -34.41
CA ASP A 427 -7.35 -14.18 -34.75
C ASP A 427 -8.28 -14.34 -35.97
N ASN A 428 -7.74 -14.80 -37.10
CA ASN A 428 -8.47 -14.90 -38.37
C ASN A 428 -9.28 -13.63 -38.74
N SER A 429 -8.63 -12.47 -38.62
CA SER A 429 -9.18 -11.13 -38.82
C SER A 429 -10.15 -10.65 -37.73
N ASN A 430 -10.51 -11.44 -36.73
CA ASN A 430 -11.36 -11.02 -35.62
C ASN A 430 -10.55 -10.40 -34.51
N LEU A 431 -10.98 -9.26 -33.98
CA LEU A 431 -10.35 -8.59 -32.85
C LEU A 431 -10.66 -9.33 -31.55
N ILE A 432 -9.67 -10.06 -31.01
CA ILE A 432 -9.84 -10.86 -29.80
C ILE A 432 -9.24 -10.24 -28.55
N GLY A 433 -8.26 -9.34 -28.70
CA GLY A 433 -7.53 -8.76 -27.59
C GLY A 433 -6.78 -7.50 -27.96
N ILE A 434 -6.17 -6.87 -26.98
CA ILE A 434 -5.25 -5.75 -27.13
C ILE A 434 -4.11 -5.89 -26.15
N VAL A 435 -2.86 -5.75 -26.62
CA VAL A 435 -1.67 -5.69 -25.77
C VAL A 435 -1.21 -4.23 -25.70
N THR A 436 -0.98 -3.74 -24.49
CA THR A 436 -0.51 -2.37 -24.25
C THR A 436 0.92 -2.36 -23.71
N ARG A 437 1.62 -1.21 -23.81
CA ARG A 437 2.95 -1.00 -23.20
C ARG A 437 2.96 -1.34 -21.71
N THR A 438 1.85 -1.08 -21.01
CA THR A 438 1.71 -1.42 -19.58
C THR A 438 1.67 -2.93 -19.34
N ASP A 439 1.08 -3.70 -20.24
CA ASP A 439 1.03 -5.17 -20.12
C ASP A 439 2.42 -5.76 -20.31
N VAL A 440 3.16 -5.27 -21.30
CA VAL A 440 4.56 -5.63 -21.55
C VAL A 440 5.44 -5.28 -20.35
N LEU A 441 5.37 -4.05 -19.85
CA LEU A 441 6.15 -3.62 -18.68
C LEU A 441 5.79 -4.45 -17.43
N ARG A 442 4.52 -4.79 -17.24
CA ARG A 442 4.09 -5.64 -16.11
C ARG A 442 4.71 -7.02 -16.19
N GLN A 443 4.75 -7.63 -17.37
CA GLN A 443 5.40 -8.93 -17.57
C GLN A 443 6.89 -8.86 -17.27
N LEU A 444 7.59 -7.85 -17.79
CA LEU A 444 9.03 -7.64 -17.52
C LEU A 444 9.32 -7.40 -16.03
N HIS A 445 8.41 -6.76 -15.32
CA HIS A 445 8.53 -6.59 -13.87
C HIS A 445 8.15 -7.86 -13.09
N GLN A 446 7.23 -8.68 -13.58
CA GLN A 446 6.90 -9.97 -12.96
C GLN A 446 8.05 -10.97 -13.13
N ASP A 447 8.70 -10.96 -14.27
CA ASP A 447 9.90 -11.77 -14.53
C ASP A 447 11.08 -11.35 -13.63
N LYS A 448 11.17 -10.06 -13.26
CA LYS A 448 12.12 -9.54 -12.27
C LYS A 448 11.67 -9.73 -10.82
N ALA A 449 10.37 -9.75 -10.52
CA ALA A 449 9.83 -9.88 -9.17
C ALA A 449 9.80 -11.34 -8.66
N GLY A 450 9.88 -12.33 -9.54
CA GLY A 450 10.09 -13.74 -9.15
C GLY A 450 11.37 -13.95 -8.33
N ASP A 451 12.32 -13.04 -8.45
CA ASP A 451 13.60 -13.03 -7.73
C ASP A 451 13.63 -12.10 -6.48
N GLN A 452 12.64 -11.20 -6.32
CA GLN A 452 12.65 -10.16 -5.26
C GLN A 452 12.00 -10.56 -3.93
N THR A 453 11.83 -11.84 -3.64
CA THR A 453 11.12 -12.28 -2.41
C THR A 453 11.90 -12.06 -1.11
N ARG A 454 13.01 -11.32 -1.08
CA ARG A 454 13.82 -11.11 0.15
C ARG A 454 14.56 -9.78 0.21
N LEU A 455 13.89 -8.65 0.21
CA LEU A 455 14.53 -7.42 0.67
C LEU A 455 13.74 -6.80 1.83
N VAL A 456 14.25 -7.01 3.03
CA VAL A 456 13.90 -6.30 4.25
C VAL A 456 14.64 -4.97 4.24
N ALA A 457 13.91 -3.86 4.16
CA ALA A 457 14.51 -2.54 4.35
C ALA A 457 14.69 -2.26 5.86
N PRO A 458 15.92 -2.02 6.36
CA PRO A 458 16.12 -1.56 7.72
C PRO A 458 15.71 -0.10 7.86
N SER A 459 15.00 0.20 8.94
CA SER A 459 14.61 1.56 9.31
C SER A 459 15.84 2.38 9.68
N ILE A 460 16.14 3.45 8.95
CA ILE A 460 17.15 4.43 9.35
C ILE A 460 16.52 5.29 10.45
N ALA A 461 17.02 5.14 11.67
CA ALA A 461 16.77 6.06 12.76
C ALA A 461 17.68 7.29 12.58
N ILE A 462 17.11 8.43 12.20
CA ILE A 462 17.77 9.72 12.34
C ILE A 462 17.59 10.14 13.80
N GLU A 463 18.64 10.00 14.60
CA GLU A 463 18.70 10.57 15.94
C GLU A 463 18.74 12.10 15.85
N GLY A 464 17.78 12.76 16.47
CA GLY A 464 17.83 14.21 16.62
C GLY A 464 16.52 14.95 16.77
N ILE A 465 15.37 14.31 17.09
CA ILE A 465 14.20 15.05 17.58
C ILE A 465 13.53 14.25 18.70
N ASN A 466 13.68 14.77 19.89
CA ASN A 466 13.09 14.23 21.12
C ASN A 466 11.56 14.47 21.13
N THR A 467 10.77 13.44 20.85
CA THR A 467 9.34 13.45 21.13
C THR A 467 8.96 12.14 21.82
N ASN A 468 8.59 12.25 23.09
CA ASN A 468 7.94 11.18 23.85
C ASN A 468 6.74 10.61 23.07
N ARG A 469 6.92 9.50 22.37
CA ARG A 469 5.81 8.69 21.80
C ARG A 469 6.08 7.21 22.09
N ARG A 470 5.08 6.56 22.66
CA ARG A 470 5.03 5.13 22.91
C ARG A 470 5.33 4.34 21.64
N GLU A 471 6.23 3.38 21.73
CA GLU A 471 6.56 2.43 20.67
C GLU A 471 5.33 1.61 20.25
N PRO A 472 5.06 1.47 18.94
CA PRO A 472 4.08 0.50 18.46
C PRO A 472 4.70 -0.90 18.34
N PRO A 473 3.91 -1.97 18.53
CA PRO A 473 4.40 -3.35 18.55
C PRO A 473 4.88 -3.83 17.17
N ASN A 474 5.82 -4.78 17.19
CA ASN A 474 6.46 -5.51 16.09
C ASN A 474 5.66 -5.59 14.77
N ARG A 475 6.27 -5.11 13.68
CA ARG A 475 5.66 -5.02 12.34
C ARG A 475 6.05 -6.22 11.46
N PRO A 476 5.12 -6.84 10.71
CA PRO A 476 5.46 -7.82 9.67
C PRO A 476 5.91 -7.14 8.37
N ASN A 477 6.88 -7.74 7.70
CA ASN A 477 7.46 -7.33 6.40
C ASN A 477 6.47 -7.49 5.25
N ASN A 478 6.26 -6.42 4.44
CA ASN A 478 5.41 -6.50 3.25
C ASN A 478 5.90 -5.59 2.12
N SER A 479 6.15 -6.18 0.95
CA SER A 479 6.38 -5.51 -0.34
C SER A 479 5.05 -5.23 -1.08
N PRO A 480 4.95 -4.21 -1.96
CA PRO A 480 3.68 -3.75 -2.56
C PRO A 480 2.97 -4.73 -3.52
N ASP A 481 3.65 -5.75 -4.04
CA ASP A 481 3.11 -6.70 -5.03
C ASP A 481 3.05 -8.16 -4.53
N ALA A 482 3.06 -8.38 -3.24
CA ALA A 482 2.99 -9.72 -2.68
C ALA A 482 1.62 -10.36 -2.96
N VAL A 483 1.58 -11.25 -3.96
CA VAL A 483 0.58 -12.32 -3.98
C VAL A 483 0.78 -13.10 -2.68
N ILE A 484 -0.21 -13.00 -1.78
CA ILE A 484 -0.18 -13.66 -0.48
C ILE A 484 0.08 -15.15 -0.70
N THR A 485 1.06 -15.70 0.03
CA THR A 485 1.33 -17.14 0.02
C THR A 485 0.13 -17.92 0.56
N ALA A 486 -0.05 -19.17 0.16
CA ALA A 486 -1.16 -20.01 0.65
C ALA A 486 -1.28 -20.03 2.19
N PRO A 487 -0.20 -20.07 2.99
CA PRO A 487 -0.26 -19.97 4.45
C PRO A 487 -0.77 -18.62 4.96
N GLU A 488 -0.46 -17.51 4.29
CA GLU A 488 -0.97 -16.18 4.67
C GLU A 488 -2.47 -16.03 4.35
N ALA A 489 -2.92 -16.56 3.21
CA ALA A 489 -4.32 -16.56 2.82
C ALA A 489 -5.18 -17.36 3.82
N GLU A 490 -4.74 -18.56 4.21
CA GLU A 490 -5.38 -19.34 5.28
C GLU A 490 -5.37 -18.60 6.62
N SER A 491 -4.29 -17.89 6.94
CA SER A 491 -4.19 -17.09 8.15
C SER A 491 -5.22 -15.95 8.16
N LEU A 492 -5.42 -15.23 7.05
CA LEU A 492 -6.39 -14.12 6.95
C LEU A 492 -7.83 -14.59 7.05
N ILE A 493 -8.19 -15.70 6.40
CA ILE A 493 -9.53 -16.28 6.52
C ILE A 493 -9.78 -16.76 7.95
N ARG A 494 -8.81 -17.40 8.59
CA ARG A 494 -8.93 -17.83 9.99
C ARG A 494 -9.08 -16.63 10.92
N ARG A 495 -8.32 -15.56 10.73
CA ARG A 495 -8.46 -14.31 11.49
C ARG A 495 -9.83 -13.68 11.29
N LEU A 496 -10.34 -13.63 10.05
CA LEU A 496 -11.69 -13.14 9.78
C LEU A 496 -12.76 -13.97 10.50
N ALA A 497 -12.65 -15.31 10.43
CA ALA A 497 -13.57 -16.21 11.12
C ALA A 497 -13.55 -16.05 12.64
N GLN A 498 -12.37 -15.77 13.22
CA GLN A 498 -12.21 -15.51 14.67
C GLN A 498 -12.69 -14.11 15.08
N ALA A 499 -12.62 -13.14 14.18
CA ALA A 499 -13.02 -11.76 14.41
C ALA A 499 -14.55 -11.57 14.39
N LEU A 500 -15.24 -12.40 13.63
CA LEU A 500 -16.69 -12.34 13.48
C LEU A 500 -17.40 -13.26 14.49
N GLN A 501 -18.63 -12.89 14.84
CA GLN A 501 -19.50 -13.81 15.58
C GLN A 501 -19.76 -15.06 14.72
N PRO A 502 -19.83 -16.27 15.33
CA PRO A 502 -19.97 -17.53 14.58
C PRO A 502 -21.15 -17.55 13.62
N GLU A 503 -22.27 -16.96 14.00
CA GLU A 503 -23.49 -16.85 13.21
C GLU A 503 -23.29 -15.98 11.97
N LEU A 504 -22.61 -14.84 12.13
CA LEU A 504 -22.30 -13.95 11.03
C LEU A 504 -21.33 -14.61 10.05
N TRP A 505 -20.31 -15.31 10.55
CA TRP A 505 -19.41 -16.10 9.74
C TRP A 505 -20.14 -17.20 8.95
N SER A 506 -21.10 -17.90 9.58
CA SER A 506 -21.94 -18.88 8.92
C SER A 506 -22.76 -18.28 7.77
N ILE A 507 -23.32 -17.06 7.97
CA ILE A 507 -24.05 -16.35 6.91
C ILE A 507 -23.11 -16.02 5.73
N LEU A 508 -21.91 -15.49 6.01
CA LEU A 508 -20.93 -15.18 4.96
C LEU A 508 -20.46 -16.42 4.19
N GLN A 509 -20.27 -17.56 4.88
CA GLN A 509 -19.95 -18.83 4.21
C GLN A 509 -21.08 -19.30 3.26
N LYS A 510 -22.33 -19.15 3.66
CA LYS A 510 -23.47 -19.49 2.80
C LYS A 510 -23.57 -18.57 1.58
N ILE A 511 -23.37 -17.25 1.78
CA ILE A 511 -23.28 -16.29 0.66
C ILE A 511 -22.14 -16.66 -0.28
N SER A 512 -20.97 -17.02 0.27
CA SER A 512 -19.79 -17.45 -0.49
C SER A 512 -20.05 -18.71 -1.31
N HIS A 513 -20.75 -19.68 -0.72
CA HIS A 513 -21.14 -20.92 -1.40
C HIS A 513 -22.10 -20.66 -2.59
N GLU A 514 -23.13 -19.84 -2.39
CA GLU A 514 -24.06 -19.46 -3.45
C GLU A 514 -23.36 -18.71 -4.60
N ALA A 515 -22.45 -17.78 -4.26
CA ALA A 515 -21.63 -17.08 -5.27
C ALA A 515 -20.80 -18.09 -6.09
N SER A 516 -20.18 -19.10 -5.43
CA SER A 516 -19.42 -20.15 -6.11
C SER A 516 -20.29 -21.00 -7.05
N GLN A 517 -21.51 -21.34 -6.65
CA GLN A 517 -22.44 -22.10 -7.50
C GLN A 517 -22.82 -21.35 -8.79
N GLN A 518 -22.89 -20.01 -8.71
CA GLN A 518 -23.14 -19.14 -9.87
C GLN A 518 -21.87 -18.84 -10.69
N GLY A 519 -20.70 -19.37 -10.30
CA GLY A 519 -19.42 -19.10 -10.94
C GLY A 519 -18.90 -17.67 -10.71
N TRP A 520 -19.41 -16.94 -9.71
CA TRP A 520 -18.97 -15.59 -9.38
C TRP A 520 -17.91 -15.57 -8.29
N HIS A 521 -17.06 -14.53 -8.31
CA HIS A 521 -16.10 -14.29 -7.27
C HIS A 521 -16.66 -13.31 -6.24
N LEU A 522 -16.62 -13.68 -4.96
CA LEU A 522 -17.09 -12.86 -3.85
C LEU A 522 -15.91 -12.30 -3.05
N TYR A 523 -15.98 -11.02 -2.76
CA TYR A 523 -14.94 -10.29 -2.03
C TYR A 523 -15.52 -9.49 -0.86
N LEU A 524 -14.85 -9.54 0.29
CA LEU A 524 -14.97 -8.53 1.34
C LEU A 524 -14.09 -7.34 0.97
N VAL A 525 -14.57 -6.10 1.11
CA VAL A 525 -13.89 -4.91 0.63
C VAL A 525 -13.91 -3.75 1.61
N GLY A 526 -13.13 -2.73 1.35
CA GLY A 526 -13.22 -1.43 2.03
C GLY A 526 -12.73 -1.43 3.48
N GLY A 527 -13.53 -0.78 4.35
CA GLY A 527 -13.17 -0.59 5.76
C GLY A 527 -12.95 -1.87 6.54
N ALA A 528 -13.72 -2.91 6.26
CA ALA A 528 -13.61 -4.20 6.92
C ALA A 528 -12.24 -4.87 6.68
N VAL A 529 -11.73 -4.81 5.44
CA VAL A 529 -10.40 -5.34 5.10
C VAL A 529 -9.30 -4.53 5.77
N ARG A 530 -9.39 -3.19 5.72
CA ARG A 530 -8.45 -2.30 6.41
C ARG A 530 -8.39 -2.61 7.91
N ASP A 531 -9.54 -2.68 8.57
CA ASP A 531 -9.64 -2.87 10.02
C ASP A 531 -9.16 -4.28 10.41
N LEU A 532 -9.40 -5.30 9.57
CA LEU A 532 -8.83 -6.65 9.73
C LEU A 532 -7.30 -6.63 9.69
N LEU A 533 -6.71 -5.81 8.82
CA LEU A 533 -5.25 -5.72 8.69
C LEU A 533 -4.60 -4.89 9.79
N LEU A 534 -5.28 -3.86 10.31
CA LEU A 534 -4.79 -2.98 11.38
C LEU A 534 -4.85 -3.61 12.77
N THR A 535 -5.82 -4.51 13.02
CA THR A 535 -6.01 -5.07 14.36
C THR A 535 -5.02 -6.23 14.60
N PRO A 536 -4.28 -6.23 15.71
CA PRO A 536 -3.41 -7.36 16.07
C PRO A 536 -4.19 -8.67 16.23
N SER A 537 -3.55 -9.81 15.87
CA SER A 537 -4.20 -11.13 15.81
C SER A 537 -4.83 -11.62 17.11
N ALA A 538 -4.49 -11.03 18.26
CA ALA A 538 -4.99 -11.39 19.57
C ALA A 538 -6.21 -10.57 20.04
N GLN A 539 -6.66 -9.57 19.27
CA GLN A 539 -7.77 -8.70 19.65
C GLN A 539 -9.01 -9.00 18.79
N PRO A 540 -10.23 -9.03 19.42
CA PRO A 540 -11.47 -9.13 18.66
C PRO A 540 -11.69 -7.88 17.82
N ILE A 541 -12.20 -8.06 16.62
CA ILE A 541 -12.49 -6.97 15.68
C ILE A 541 -14.00 -6.72 15.67
N ALA A 542 -14.42 -5.51 15.97
CA ALA A 542 -15.80 -5.09 15.77
C ALA A 542 -15.98 -4.63 14.31
N LEU A 543 -16.39 -5.53 13.43
CA LEU A 543 -16.80 -5.18 12.07
C LEU A 543 -18.26 -4.75 12.08
N HIS A 544 -18.51 -3.45 11.98
CA HIS A 544 -19.86 -2.88 11.98
C HIS A 544 -20.50 -2.81 10.60
N ASP A 545 -19.66 -2.61 9.55
CA ASP A 545 -20.10 -2.49 8.17
C ASP A 545 -19.48 -3.63 7.34
N ILE A 546 -20.30 -4.47 6.73
CA ILE A 546 -19.87 -5.57 5.88
C ILE A 546 -20.25 -5.23 4.44
N ASP A 547 -19.25 -4.80 3.70
CA ASP A 547 -19.35 -4.49 2.27
C ASP A 547 -18.85 -5.70 1.47
N LEU A 548 -19.72 -6.32 0.69
CA LEU A 548 -19.40 -7.41 -0.23
C LEU A 548 -19.46 -6.92 -1.67
N VAL A 549 -18.52 -7.37 -2.48
CA VAL A 549 -18.50 -7.13 -3.92
C VAL A 549 -18.47 -8.44 -4.67
N VAL A 550 -19.41 -8.58 -5.63
CA VAL A 550 -19.52 -9.73 -6.52
C VAL A 550 -18.91 -9.37 -7.87
N ASP A 551 -17.84 -10.06 -8.24
CA ASP A 551 -17.28 -9.96 -9.58
C ASP A 551 -17.88 -11.06 -10.46
N GLY A 552 -18.85 -10.65 -11.28
CA GLY A 552 -19.56 -11.49 -12.26
C GLY A 552 -19.24 -11.08 -13.70
N PHE A 553 -18.11 -10.42 -13.96
CA PHE A 553 -17.77 -9.83 -15.24
C PHE A 553 -17.84 -10.81 -16.42
N TYR A 554 -17.47 -12.07 -16.19
CA TYR A 554 -17.49 -13.12 -17.23
C TYR A 554 -18.84 -13.78 -17.43
N GLN A 555 -19.80 -13.55 -16.53
CA GLN A 555 -21.19 -14.08 -16.61
C GLN A 555 -22.17 -12.93 -16.33
N ARG A 556 -22.51 -12.18 -17.38
CA ARG A 556 -23.35 -10.98 -17.26
C ARG A 556 -24.78 -11.34 -16.88
N VAL A 557 -25.29 -10.69 -15.84
CA VAL A 557 -26.70 -10.69 -15.45
C VAL A 557 -27.22 -9.26 -15.63
N GLU A 558 -28.36 -9.07 -16.32
CA GLU A 558 -28.90 -7.74 -16.61
C GLU A 558 -29.14 -6.87 -15.35
N ILE A 559 -29.56 -7.49 -14.26
CA ILE A 559 -29.82 -6.81 -12.97
C ILE A 559 -28.55 -6.60 -12.14
N GLY A 560 -27.39 -7.11 -12.60
CA GLY A 560 -26.11 -7.11 -11.86
C GLY A 560 -25.96 -8.32 -10.93
N ALA A 561 -24.73 -8.89 -10.90
CA ALA A 561 -24.42 -10.12 -10.15
C ALA A 561 -24.65 -9.97 -8.64
N GLY A 562 -24.36 -8.80 -8.04
CA GLY A 562 -24.60 -8.54 -6.61
C GLY A 562 -26.08 -8.55 -6.26
N VAL A 563 -26.92 -7.91 -7.07
CA VAL A 563 -28.38 -7.92 -6.88
C VAL A 563 -28.95 -9.32 -7.09
N ALA A 564 -28.45 -10.05 -8.08
CA ALA A 564 -28.88 -11.42 -8.34
C ALA A 564 -28.54 -12.35 -7.15
N LEU A 565 -27.31 -12.25 -6.61
CA LEU A 565 -26.90 -13.01 -5.41
C LEU A 565 -27.77 -12.67 -4.20
N ALA A 566 -28.04 -11.39 -3.96
CA ALA A 566 -28.90 -10.95 -2.86
C ALA A 566 -30.33 -11.51 -2.96
N ASN A 567 -30.89 -11.62 -4.18
CA ASN A 567 -32.20 -12.25 -4.41
C ASN A 567 -32.16 -13.75 -4.05
N VAL A 568 -31.11 -14.48 -4.41
CA VAL A 568 -30.96 -15.90 -4.06
C VAL A 568 -30.88 -16.06 -2.53
N ILE A 569 -30.14 -15.21 -1.85
CA ILE A 569 -30.03 -15.24 -0.37
C ILE A 569 -31.38 -14.94 0.29
N ARG A 570 -32.11 -13.93 -0.18
CA ARG A 570 -33.47 -13.62 0.32
C ARG A 570 -34.42 -14.83 0.25
N GLN A 571 -34.37 -15.60 -0.84
CA GLN A 571 -35.18 -16.80 -0.95
C GLN A 571 -34.86 -17.84 0.14
N ARG A 572 -33.61 -17.90 0.59
CA ARG A 572 -33.14 -18.80 1.65
C ARG A 572 -33.42 -18.28 3.07
N TYR A 573 -33.53 -16.97 3.22
CA TYR A 573 -33.82 -16.28 4.47
C TYR A 573 -35.07 -15.40 4.32
N PRO A 574 -36.28 -15.95 4.56
CA PRO A 574 -37.56 -15.23 4.35
C PRO A 574 -37.70 -13.96 5.23
N ASP A 575 -37.06 -13.96 6.40
CA ASP A 575 -37.12 -12.86 7.38
C ASP A 575 -36.21 -11.67 7.02
N VAL A 576 -35.50 -11.75 5.89
CA VAL A 576 -34.60 -10.70 5.43
C VAL A 576 -35.32 -9.72 4.53
N GLU A 577 -35.28 -8.44 4.87
CA GLU A 577 -35.68 -7.37 3.96
C GLU A 577 -34.59 -7.14 2.92
N LEU A 578 -34.97 -7.18 1.64
CA LEU A 578 -34.07 -6.86 0.54
C LEU A 578 -34.34 -5.44 0.03
N GLN A 579 -33.40 -4.55 0.21
CA GLN A 579 -33.42 -3.21 -0.36
C GLN A 579 -32.50 -3.16 -1.59
N THR A 580 -33.05 -2.78 -2.76
CA THR A 580 -32.28 -2.72 -4.00
C THR A 580 -32.12 -1.30 -4.49
N TYR A 581 -30.90 -0.98 -4.89
CA TYR A 581 -30.53 0.31 -5.47
C TYR A 581 -30.13 0.10 -6.94
N GLY A 582 -31.15 -0.16 -7.79
CA GLY A 582 -30.97 -0.65 -9.17
C GLY A 582 -30.05 0.21 -10.04
N LYS A 583 -30.14 1.55 -9.92
CA LYS A 583 -29.23 2.47 -10.63
C LYS A 583 -27.75 2.26 -10.29
N PHE A 584 -27.45 1.70 -9.11
CA PHE A 584 -26.07 1.48 -8.62
C PHE A 584 -25.70 -0.01 -8.58
N GLN A 585 -26.57 -0.91 -9.03
CA GLN A 585 -26.38 -2.37 -9.00
C GLN A 585 -25.93 -2.88 -7.62
N THR A 586 -26.54 -2.32 -6.57
CA THR A 586 -26.27 -2.68 -5.17
C THR A 586 -27.55 -3.15 -4.50
N ALA A 587 -27.43 -4.10 -3.59
CA ALA A 587 -28.51 -4.58 -2.74
C ALA A 587 -28.04 -4.59 -1.28
N ALA A 588 -28.93 -4.29 -0.35
CA ALA A 588 -28.72 -4.46 1.07
C ALA A 588 -29.65 -5.56 1.60
N LEU A 589 -29.08 -6.50 2.33
CA LEU A 589 -29.81 -7.50 3.11
C LEU A 589 -29.92 -6.98 4.53
N VAL A 590 -31.15 -6.71 4.98
CA VAL A 590 -31.41 -6.10 6.28
C VAL A 590 -32.20 -7.09 7.17
N TRP A 591 -31.59 -7.47 8.29
CA TRP A 591 -32.25 -8.15 9.40
C TRP A 591 -32.58 -7.11 10.46
N HIS A 592 -33.85 -6.86 10.73
CA HIS A 592 -34.27 -5.90 11.74
C HIS A 592 -34.02 -6.43 13.16
N ASP A 593 -34.20 -7.72 13.36
CA ASP A 593 -34.02 -8.39 14.66
C ASP A 593 -33.56 -9.84 14.47
N HIS A 594 -32.28 -10.03 14.13
CA HIS A 594 -31.70 -11.38 14.05
C HIS A 594 -31.58 -11.96 15.46
N PRO A 595 -32.04 -13.22 15.73
CA PRO A 595 -32.12 -13.77 17.10
C PRO A 595 -30.83 -13.72 17.91
N GLN A 596 -29.67 -13.76 17.27
CA GLN A 596 -28.35 -13.79 17.90
C GLN A 596 -27.50 -12.56 17.60
N LEU A 597 -27.73 -11.86 16.47
CA LEU A 597 -26.91 -10.76 16.00
C LEU A 597 -27.59 -9.39 16.20
N GLY A 598 -28.92 -9.39 16.52
CA GLY A 598 -29.69 -8.16 16.56
C GLY A 598 -29.88 -7.54 15.15
N PRO A 599 -29.95 -6.23 15.03
CA PRO A 599 -30.05 -5.58 13.71
C PRO A 599 -28.75 -5.77 12.94
N LEU A 600 -28.85 -6.37 11.74
CA LEU A 600 -27.73 -6.65 10.84
C LEU A 600 -28.03 -6.12 9.44
N MET A 601 -27.04 -5.48 8.83
CA MET A 601 -27.10 -5.07 7.41
C MET A 601 -25.83 -5.57 6.71
N ILE A 602 -26.03 -6.21 5.54
CA ILE A 602 -24.95 -6.64 4.66
C ILE A 602 -25.19 -6.02 3.28
N ASP A 603 -24.26 -5.18 2.87
CA ASP A 603 -24.29 -4.58 1.53
C ASP A 603 -23.61 -5.49 0.52
N ILE A 604 -24.32 -5.78 -0.59
CA ILE A 604 -23.82 -6.60 -1.69
C ILE A 604 -23.89 -5.78 -2.98
N ALA A 605 -22.72 -5.40 -3.48
CA ALA A 605 -22.60 -4.64 -4.72
C ALA A 605 -22.09 -5.53 -5.86
N THR A 606 -22.49 -5.24 -7.09
CA THR A 606 -21.81 -5.75 -8.28
C THR A 606 -20.52 -4.97 -8.47
N ALA A 607 -19.42 -5.65 -8.79
CA ALA A 607 -18.17 -4.99 -9.17
C ALA A 607 -18.42 -4.07 -10.35
N ARG A 608 -18.04 -2.79 -10.24
CA ARG A 608 -18.43 -1.77 -11.20
C ARG A 608 -17.37 -0.69 -11.38
N THR A 609 -17.43 -0.02 -12.53
CA THR A 609 -16.77 1.27 -12.75
C THR A 609 -17.75 2.41 -12.52
N GLU A 610 -17.25 3.57 -12.16
CA GLU A 610 -18.02 4.82 -11.99
C GLU A 610 -17.48 5.89 -12.92
N PHE A 611 -18.36 6.62 -13.55
CA PHE A 611 -18.04 7.76 -14.40
C PHE A 611 -18.80 8.98 -13.94
N TYR A 612 -18.12 10.08 -13.70
CA TYR A 612 -18.70 11.36 -13.33
C TYR A 612 -18.84 12.25 -14.58
N PRO A 613 -20.05 12.47 -15.13
CA PRO A 613 -20.26 13.26 -16.35
C PRO A 613 -19.72 14.69 -16.23
N TYR A 614 -19.79 15.24 -15.02
CA TYR A 614 -19.19 16.51 -14.64
C TYR A 614 -18.78 16.45 -13.15
N PRO A 615 -17.91 17.36 -12.68
CA PRO A 615 -17.47 17.35 -11.27
C PRO A 615 -18.63 17.32 -10.28
N ALA A 616 -18.53 16.43 -9.28
CA ALA A 616 -19.54 16.18 -8.24
C ALA A 616 -20.93 15.67 -8.70
N ALA A 617 -21.09 15.30 -9.95
CA ALA A 617 -22.29 14.63 -10.45
C ALA A 617 -22.61 13.33 -9.69
N ASN A 618 -23.81 12.80 -9.88
CA ASN A 618 -24.07 11.42 -9.57
C ASN A 618 -23.31 10.53 -10.58
N PRO A 619 -22.55 9.54 -10.11
CA PRO A 619 -21.84 8.68 -11.05
C PRO A 619 -22.82 7.82 -11.86
N GLU A 620 -22.52 7.68 -13.14
CA GLU A 620 -23.05 6.60 -13.96
C GLU A 620 -22.24 5.34 -13.67
N VAL A 621 -22.92 4.22 -13.48
CA VAL A 621 -22.28 2.95 -13.10
C VAL A 621 -22.46 1.88 -14.17
N GLU A 622 -21.44 1.06 -14.35
CA GLU A 622 -21.48 -0.09 -15.26
C GLU A 622 -20.74 -1.27 -14.63
N ALA A 623 -21.27 -2.49 -14.78
CA ALA A 623 -20.62 -3.69 -14.28
C ALA A 623 -19.22 -3.84 -14.87
N SER A 624 -18.24 -4.16 -14.02
CA SER A 624 -16.83 -4.26 -14.38
C SER A 624 -16.10 -5.28 -13.50
N SER A 625 -14.77 -5.39 -13.63
CA SER A 625 -13.97 -6.26 -12.79
C SER A 625 -13.74 -5.69 -11.39
N ILE A 626 -13.37 -6.55 -10.43
CA ILE A 626 -12.99 -6.13 -9.07
C ILE A 626 -11.86 -5.08 -9.06
N ARG A 627 -10.90 -5.15 -9.97
CA ARG A 627 -9.83 -4.15 -10.07
C ARG A 627 -10.36 -2.75 -10.37
N GLN A 628 -11.33 -2.63 -11.28
CA GLN A 628 -11.96 -1.34 -11.60
C GLN A 628 -12.84 -0.84 -10.45
N ASP A 629 -13.52 -1.75 -9.74
CA ASP A 629 -14.26 -1.40 -8.52
C ASP A 629 -13.34 -0.83 -7.44
N LEU A 630 -12.16 -1.40 -7.25
CA LEU A 630 -11.19 -0.90 -6.29
C LEU A 630 -10.58 0.44 -6.74
N TYR A 631 -10.35 0.64 -8.05
CA TYR A 631 -9.78 1.89 -8.59
C TYR A 631 -10.66 3.13 -8.41
N ARG A 632 -12.00 2.98 -8.41
CA ARG A 632 -12.95 4.09 -8.20
C ARG A 632 -13.09 4.54 -6.74
N ARG A 633 -12.49 3.82 -5.78
CA ARG A 633 -12.59 4.12 -4.34
C ARG A 633 -11.80 5.38 -3.98
N ASP A 634 -11.92 5.78 -2.72
CA ASP A 634 -11.33 7.05 -2.24
C ASP A 634 -9.81 6.96 -2.01
N PHE A 635 -9.36 5.98 -1.21
CA PHE A 635 -7.96 5.86 -0.77
C PHE A 635 -7.44 4.44 -0.94
N THR A 636 -6.11 4.31 -1.12
CA THR A 636 -5.43 3.02 -1.24
C THR A 636 -5.75 2.07 -0.10
N ILE A 637 -5.79 2.57 1.14
CA ILE A 637 -6.10 1.80 2.36
C ILE A 637 -7.53 1.21 2.38
N ASN A 638 -8.44 1.73 1.57
CA ASN A 638 -9.80 1.25 1.41
C ASN A 638 -10.01 0.54 0.05
N ALA A 639 -8.97 0.46 -0.78
CA ALA A 639 -9.00 -0.13 -2.11
C ALA A 639 -8.36 -1.53 -2.15
N MET A 640 -8.61 -2.31 -1.12
CA MET A 640 -8.19 -3.71 -0.98
C MET A 640 -9.42 -4.63 -0.93
N ALA A 641 -9.27 -5.86 -1.43
CA ALA A 641 -10.33 -6.86 -1.45
C ALA A 641 -9.82 -8.22 -0.96
N LEU A 642 -10.55 -8.85 -0.04
CA LEU A 642 -10.27 -10.19 0.47
C LEU A 642 -11.25 -11.17 -0.17
N ARG A 643 -10.74 -12.14 -0.92
CA ARG A 643 -11.59 -13.16 -1.55
C ARG A 643 -12.17 -14.12 -0.53
N LEU A 644 -13.47 -14.35 -0.57
CA LEU A 644 -14.19 -15.19 0.38
C LEU A 644 -14.46 -16.61 -0.12
N ASN A 645 -14.46 -16.83 -1.45
CA ASN A 645 -14.88 -18.10 -2.06
C ASN A 645 -13.81 -18.75 -2.95
N GLU A 646 -14.05 -20.02 -3.31
CA GLU A 646 -13.21 -20.82 -4.20
C GLU A 646 -12.97 -20.12 -5.57
N PRO A 647 -11.85 -20.46 -6.27
CA PRO A 647 -10.83 -21.47 -5.92
C PRO A 647 -9.73 -21.03 -4.96
N LYS A 648 -9.68 -19.78 -4.49
CA LYS A 648 -8.61 -19.25 -3.63
C LYS A 648 -9.17 -18.34 -2.52
N PRO A 649 -9.90 -18.88 -1.53
CA PRO A 649 -10.37 -18.08 -0.39
C PRO A 649 -9.16 -17.53 0.41
N GLY A 650 -9.30 -16.31 0.95
CA GLY A 650 -8.27 -15.66 1.75
C GLY A 650 -7.23 -14.89 0.96
N VAL A 651 -7.24 -14.95 -0.37
CA VAL A 651 -6.36 -14.12 -1.19
C VAL A 651 -6.75 -12.66 -1.05
N LEU A 652 -5.81 -11.84 -0.62
CA LEU A 652 -5.95 -10.38 -0.55
C LEU A 652 -5.48 -9.77 -1.88
N LEU A 653 -6.36 -9.01 -2.51
CA LEU A 653 -6.03 -8.23 -3.70
C LEU A 653 -5.69 -6.80 -3.28
N ASP A 654 -4.46 -6.41 -3.46
CA ASP A 654 -3.94 -5.06 -3.23
C ASP A 654 -3.23 -4.55 -4.49
N PHE A 655 -3.99 -3.95 -5.40
CA PHE A 655 -3.45 -3.45 -6.68
C PHE A 655 -2.81 -2.06 -6.56
N PHE A 656 -3.00 -1.37 -5.43
CA PHE A 656 -2.69 0.05 -5.29
C PHE A 656 -1.79 0.36 -4.09
N GLY A 657 -1.23 -0.67 -3.46
CA GLY A 657 -0.29 -0.52 -2.34
C GLY A 657 -0.93 -0.12 -1.01
N GLY A 658 -2.20 -0.48 -0.79
CA GLY A 658 -2.92 -0.16 0.45
C GLY A 658 -2.27 -0.74 1.70
N ARG A 659 -1.71 -1.95 1.63
CA ARG A 659 -0.94 -2.55 2.75
C ARG A 659 0.29 -1.72 3.13
N PHE A 660 1.00 -1.23 2.12
CA PHE A 660 2.17 -0.38 2.33
C PHE A 660 1.78 0.92 3.02
N ASP A 661 0.74 1.60 2.51
CA ASP A 661 0.26 2.85 3.09
C ASP A 661 -0.30 2.66 4.52
N LEU A 662 -0.94 1.50 4.81
CA LEU A 662 -1.34 1.13 6.18
C LEU A 662 -0.13 0.99 7.10
N ALA A 663 0.92 0.31 6.66
CA ALA A 663 2.14 0.11 7.44
C ALA A 663 2.88 1.43 7.70
N GLN A 664 2.85 2.36 6.74
CA GLN A 664 3.46 3.68 6.86
C GLN A 664 2.56 4.71 7.58
N GLY A 665 1.31 4.37 7.87
CA GLY A 665 0.34 5.31 8.45
C GLY A 665 0.02 6.48 7.52
N GLN A 666 -0.19 6.21 6.23
CA GLN A 666 -0.43 7.23 5.21
C GLN A 666 -1.82 7.11 4.58
N ILE A 667 -2.42 8.25 4.29
CA ILE A 667 -3.63 8.38 3.48
C ILE A 667 -3.21 8.84 2.09
N ARG A 668 -3.37 7.95 1.11
CA ARG A 668 -3.05 8.20 -0.30
C ARG A 668 -4.29 8.04 -1.16
N VAL A 669 -4.53 8.99 -2.04
CA VAL A 669 -5.61 8.92 -3.04
C VAL A 669 -5.18 8.07 -4.23
N LEU A 670 -6.15 7.45 -4.92
CA LEU A 670 -5.88 6.53 -6.03
C LEU A 670 -5.48 7.22 -7.33
N HIS A 671 -5.96 8.45 -7.57
CA HIS A 671 -5.63 9.23 -8.78
C HIS A 671 -5.75 10.74 -8.54
N ALA A 672 -5.04 11.53 -9.33
CA ALA A 672 -4.90 12.97 -9.15
C ALA A 672 -6.24 13.75 -9.20
N ASN A 673 -7.21 13.32 -10.02
CA ASN A 673 -8.49 13.99 -10.20
C ASN A 673 -9.53 13.64 -9.11
N SER A 674 -9.18 12.78 -8.16
CA SER A 674 -10.10 12.23 -7.17
C SER A 674 -10.89 13.30 -6.40
N PHE A 675 -10.24 14.40 -6.03
CA PHE A 675 -10.85 15.51 -5.29
C PHE A 675 -11.68 16.44 -6.20
N ILE A 676 -11.36 16.50 -7.49
CA ILE A 676 -12.15 17.24 -8.50
C ILE A 676 -13.44 16.48 -8.80
N GLU A 677 -13.39 15.16 -8.92
CA GLU A 677 -14.55 14.30 -9.16
C GLU A 677 -15.52 14.31 -7.98
N ASP A 678 -15.01 14.20 -6.75
CA ASP A 678 -15.80 14.24 -5.52
C ASP A 678 -15.10 15.03 -4.41
N PRO A 679 -15.47 16.31 -4.21
CA PRO A 679 -14.93 17.18 -3.15
C PRO A 679 -15.10 16.60 -1.74
N THR A 680 -16.09 15.73 -1.51
CA THR A 680 -16.32 15.15 -0.19
C THR A 680 -15.19 14.23 0.23
N ARG A 681 -14.38 13.75 -0.71
CA ARG A 681 -13.19 12.95 -0.43
C ARG A 681 -12.12 13.73 0.36
N ILE A 682 -12.08 15.08 0.28
CA ILE A 682 -11.21 15.92 1.13
C ILE A 682 -11.60 15.75 2.60
N TYR A 683 -12.89 15.86 2.91
CA TYR A 683 -13.39 15.69 4.27
C TYR A 683 -13.19 14.26 4.78
N ARG A 684 -13.34 13.27 3.89
CA ARG A 684 -13.05 11.86 4.19
C ARG A 684 -11.57 11.65 4.47
N ALA A 685 -10.66 12.27 3.69
CA ALA A 685 -9.21 12.20 3.90
C ALA A 685 -8.84 12.72 5.30
N VAL A 686 -9.37 13.89 5.67
CA VAL A 686 -9.17 14.47 6.99
C VAL A 686 -9.74 13.58 8.09
N ARG A 687 -10.95 13.05 7.90
CA ARG A 687 -11.59 12.14 8.86
C ARG A 687 -10.78 10.87 9.09
N PHE A 688 -10.30 10.22 8.02
CA PHE A 688 -9.48 9.03 8.15
C PHE A 688 -8.10 9.35 8.73
N ALA A 689 -7.45 10.43 8.31
CA ALA A 689 -6.15 10.84 8.85
C ALA A 689 -6.22 11.02 10.37
N VAL A 690 -7.21 11.76 10.86
CA VAL A 690 -7.33 12.03 12.30
C VAL A 690 -7.83 10.80 13.08
N ARG A 691 -8.82 10.07 12.55
CA ARG A 691 -9.37 8.88 13.20
C ARG A 691 -8.33 7.78 13.37
N LEU A 692 -7.49 7.54 12.36
CA LEU A 692 -6.50 6.46 12.36
C LEU A 692 -5.13 6.92 12.93
N GLY A 693 -4.94 8.23 13.14
CA GLY A 693 -3.64 8.80 13.52
C GLY A 693 -2.62 8.74 12.37
N PHE A 694 -3.09 8.80 11.12
CA PHE A 694 -2.30 8.74 9.91
C PHE A 694 -2.01 10.14 9.36
N ASN A 695 -0.96 10.26 8.56
CA ASN A 695 -0.63 11.48 7.83
C ASN A 695 -1.21 11.45 6.40
N LEU A 696 -1.47 12.62 5.84
CA LEU A 696 -1.73 12.71 4.40
C LEU A 696 -0.40 12.53 3.67
N GLU A 697 -0.42 11.75 2.60
CA GLU A 697 0.75 11.60 1.72
C GLU A 697 0.98 12.90 0.95
N VAL A 698 2.25 13.27 0.69
CA VAL A 698 2.67 14.58 0.18
C VAL A 698 1.98 14.95 -1.15
N GLN A 699 1.90 14.01 -2.10
CA GLN A 699 1.22 14.27 -3.38
C GLN A 699 -0.30 14.39 -3.18
N THR A 700 -0.88 13.61 -2.28
CA THR A 700 -2.30 13.68 -1.93
C THR A 700 -2.65 15.05 -1.33
N GLU A 701 -1.82 15.60 -0.42
CA GLU A 701 -1.95 16.96 0.10
C GLU A 701 -1.84 17.99 -1.04
N GLY A 702 -0.88 17.80 -1.96
CA GLY A 702 -0.74 18.63 -3.16
C GLY A 702 -1.98 18.62 -4.06
N PHE A 703 -2.61 17.45 -4.27
CA PHE A 703 -3.85 17.34 -5.07
C PHE A 703 -5.04 18.01 -4.38
N ILE A 704 -5.11 18.00 -3.04
CA ILE A 704 -6.14 18.75 -2.29
C ILE A 704 -5.97 20.25 -2.54
N HIS A 705 -4.76 20.79 -2.38
CA HIS A 705 -4.50 22.21 -2.62
C HIS A 705 -4.82 22.60 -4.08
N HIS A 706 -4.36 21.81 -5.05
CA HIS A 706 -4.67 22.05 -6.46
C HIS A 706 -6.17 22.07 -6.74
N ALA A 707 -6.93 21.14 -6.19
CA ALA A 707 -8.38 21.09 -6.36
C ALA A 707 -9.08 22.31 -5.76
N ILE A 708 -8.65 22.79 -4.57
CA ILE A 708 -9.19 23.97 -3.92
C ILE A 708 -8.86 25.23 -4.73
N ASP A 709 -7.61 25.39 -5.17
CA ASP A 709 -7.11 26.56 -5.86
C ASP A 709 -7.62 26.66 -7.32
N SER A 710 -8.05 25.55 -7.91
CA SER A 710 -8.61 25.50 -9.28
C SER A 710 -9.91 26.33 -9.45
N GLY A 711 -10.53 26.77 -8.34
CA GLY A 711 -11.80 27.51 -8.34
C GLY A 711 -13.02 26.68 -8.75
N ILE A 712 -12.87 25.36 -8.95
CA ILE A 712 -13.95 24.47 -9.38
C ILE A 712 -15.08 24.44 -8.35
N TYR A 713 -14.76 24.54 -7.05
CA TYR A 713 -15.74 24.52 -5.97
C TYR A 713 -16.60 25.79 -5.93
N ALA A 714 -16.02 26.94 -6.24
CA ALA A 714 -16.79 28.18 -6.37
C ALA A 714 -17.78 28.14 -7.53
N LYS A 715 -17.38 27.54 -8.67
CA LYS A 715 -18.27 27.31 -9.81
C LYS A 715 -19.40 26.34 -9.47
N MET A 716 -19.09 25.26 -8.73
CA MET A 716 -20.10 24.29 -8.29
C MET A 716 -21.10 24.89 -7.27
N GLN A 717 -20.64 25.80 -6.40
CA GLN A 717 -21.52 26.52 -5.48
C GLN A 717 -22.47 27.46 -6.22
N ALA A 718 -22.07 28.05 -7.33
CA ALA A 718 -22.95 28.87 -8.16
C ALA A 718 -24.01 28.05 -8.91
N GLN A 719 -23.79 26.75 -9.12
CA GLN A 719 -24.67 25.83 -9.84
C GLN A 719 -25.42 24.83 -8.93
N VAL A 720 -25.69 25.20 -7.68
CA VAL A 720 -26.25 24.31 -6.62
C VAL A 720 -27.52 23.57 -7.03
N ALA A 721 -28.36 24.16 -7.88
CA ALA A 721 -29.60 23.51 -8.34
C ALA A 721 -29.33 22.21 -9.15
N GLU A 722 -28.13 22.04 -9.69
CA GLU A 722 -27.77 20.90 -10.54
C GLU A 722 -27.12 19.75 -9.78
N VAL A 723 -26.69 19.95 -8.48
CA VAL A 723 -25.89 18.96 -7.75
C VAL A 723 -26.36 18.67 -6.31
N PRO A 724 -27.65 18.31 -6.09
CA PRO A 724 -28.19 18.10 -4.73
C PRO A 724 -27.53 16.94 -3.98
N ALA A 725 -27.02 15.92 -4.69
CA ALA A 725 -26.37 14.77 -4.09
C ALA A 725 -25.01 15.10 -3.43
N LEU A 726 -24.28 16.09 -3.95
CA LEU A 726 -23.04 16.56 -3.33
C LEU A 726 -23.30 17.11 -1.93
N GLN A 727 -24.34 17.97 -1.80
CA GLN A 727 -24.66 18.64 -0.55
C GLN A 727 -25.05 17.63 0.54
N THR A 728 -25.82 16.61 0.18
CA THR A 728 -26.19 15.52 1.09
C THR A 728 -24.95 14.75 1.56
N ARG A 729 -24.01 14.43 0.65
CA ARG A 729 -22.74 13.75 1.00
C ARG A 729 -21.87 14.63 1.89
N LEU A 730 -21.74 15.92 1.58
CA LEU A 730 -20.96 16.89 2.36
C LEU A 730 -21.51 17.04 3.77
N LYS A 731 -22.84 17.22 3.91
CA LYS A 731 -23.51 17.24 5.23
C LYS A 731 -23.20 15.98 6.05
N ARG A 732 -23.21 14.82 5.41
CA ARG A 732 -22.91 13.54 6.09
C ARG A 732 -21.47 13.49 6.60
N GLU A 733 -20.49 13.93 5.82
CA GLU A 733 -19.09 13.96 6.26
C GLU A 733 -18.86 14.98 7.36
N LEU A 734 -19.46 16.18 7.27
CA LEU A 734 -19.44 17.19 8.35
C LEU A 734 -20.09 16.67 9.62
N LYS A 735 -21.22 15.93 9.51
CA LYS A 735 -21.84 15.26 10.66
C LYS A 735 -20.86 14.29 11.33
N TYR A 736 -20.18 13.44 10.55
CA TYR A 736 -19.21 12.48 11.10
C TYR A 736 -18.04 13.18 11.78
N ILE A 737 -17.52 14.26 11.20
CA ILE A 737 -16.41 15.03 11.77
C ILE A 737 -16.86 15.70 13.08
N PHE A 738 -17.96 16.48 13.05
CA PHE A 738 -18.41 17.25 14.22
C PHE A 738 -19.03 16.40 15.34
N ALA A 739 -19.47 15.18 15.06
CA ALA A 739 -19.98 14.25 16.07
C ALA A 739 -18.86 13.48 16.80
N ALA A 740 -17.68 13.38 16.22
CA ALA A 740 -16.58 12.59 16.76
C ALA A 740 -15.81 13.33 17.87
N ASP A 741 -15.18 12.59 18.78
CA ASP A 741 -14.34 13.14 19.85
C ASP A 741 -13.12 13.90 19.30
N TYR A 742 -12.63 13.51 18.12
CA TYR A 742 -11.50 14.14 17.42
C TYR A 742 -11.88 15.36 16.56
N TRP A 743 -13.11 15.93 16.72
CA TRP A 743 -13.58 17.01 15.86
C TRP A 743 -12.66 18.24 15.81
N GLN A 744 -11.96 18.56 16.92
CA GLN A 744 -11.03 19.71 17.00
C GLN A 744 -9.82 19.49 16.08
N SER A 745 -9.19 18.33 16.15
CA SER A 745 -8.05 17.97 15.30
C SER A 745 -8.45 17.92 13.83
N ALA A 746 -9.64 17.38 13.53
CA ALA A 746 -10.16 17.34 12.17
C ALA A 746 -10.44 18.75 11.61
N LEU A 747 -11.05 19.63 12.40
CA LEU A 747 -11.32 21.00 11.99
C LEU A 747 -10.02 21.81 11.80
N SER A 748 -9.00 21.58 12.66
CA SER A 748 -7.68 22.19 12.51
C SER A 748 -7.00 21.74 11.21
N LEU A 749 -7.10 20.45 10.85
CA LEU A 749 -6.54 19.94 9.60
C LEU A 749 -7.32 20.45 8.38
N LEU A 750 -8.66 20.57 8.44
CA LEU A 750 -9.47 21.19 7.38
C LEU A 750 -9.07 22.64 7.12
N ASP A 751 -8.80 23.40 8.19
CA ASP A 751 -8.36 24.79 8.08
C ASP A 751 -6.95 24.88 7.48
N LYS A 752 -6.00 24.05 7.96
CA LYS A 752 -4.64 23.98 7.41
C LYS A 752 -4.62 23.69 5.92
N LEU A 753 -5.49 22.79 5.45
CA LEU A 753 -5.64 22.44 4.03
C LEU A 753 -6.41 23.50 3.23
N GLY A 754 -7.02 24.50 3.88
CA GLY A 754 -7.91 25.46 3.24
C GLY A 754 -9.27 24.86 2.81
N ALA A 755 -9.61 23.66 3.29
CA ALA A 755 -10.81 22.91 2.89
C ALA A 755 -12.13 23.56 3.35
N LEU A 756 -12.10 24.45 4.34
CA LEU A 756 -13.26 25.23 4.74
C LEU A 756 -13.77 26.13 3.59
N LYS A 757 -12.88 26.54 2.68
CA LYS A 757 -13.24 27.30 1.48
C LYS A 757 -14.16 26.53 0.53
N CYS A 758 -14.20 25.20 0.61
CA CYS A 758 -15.16 24.38 -0.14
C CYS A 758 -16.61 24.58 0.33
N LEU A 759 -16.83 25.06 1.56
CA LEU A 759 -18.14 25.46 2.05
C LEU A 759 -18.47 26.91 1.63
N HIS A 760 -17.56 27.82 1.85
CA HIS A 760 -17.60 29.20 1.36
C HIS A 760 -16.19 29.82 1.42
N SER A 761 -15.84 30.64 0.44
CA SER A 761 -14.50 31.24 0.28
C SER A 761 -14.05 32.10 1.45
N SER A 762 -15.00 32.69 2.22
CA SER A 762 -14.70 33.53 3.39
C SER A 762 -14.57 32.74 4.71
N LEU A 763 -14.79 31.41 4.71
CA LEU A 763 -14.65 30.61 5.93
C LEU A 763 -13.18 30.35 6.24
N ALA A 764 -12.77 30.77 7.44
CA ALA A 764 -11.45 30.47 7.99
C ALA A 764 -11.56 30.37 9.52
N MET A 765 -10.66 29.65 10.14
CA MET A 765 -10.60 29.55 11.59
C MET A 765 -9.93 30.78 12.19
N SER A 766 -10.46 31.23 13.34
CA SER A 766 -9.89 32.28 14.15
C SER A 766 -9.90 31.90 15.62
N ASP A 767 -9.07 32.53 16.44
CA ASP A 767 -9.06 32.27 17.90
C ASP A 767 -10.42 32.51 18.53
N ARG A 768 -11.14 33.56 18.06
CA ARG A 768 -12.51 33.84 18.48
C ARG A 768 -13.44 32.65 18.19
N LEU A 769 -13.37 32.10 16.98
CA LEU A 769 -14.21 30.97 16.57
C LEU A 769 -13.88 29.72 17.38
N TRP A 770 -12.59 29.43 17.62
CA TRP A 770 -12.16 28.37 18.50
C TRP A 770 -12.72 28.51 19.92
N HIS A 771 -12.72 29.72 20.47
CA HIS A 771 -13.33 29.99 21.77
C HIS A 771 -14.84 29.76 21.77
N GLN A 772 -15.54 30.15 20.72
CA GLN A 772 -16.98 29.93 20.56
C GLN A 772 -17.32 28.45 20.48
N LEU A 773 -16.57 27.65 19.69
CA LEU A 773 -16.74 26.21 19.56
C LEU A 773 -16.48 25.45 20.86
N ARG A 774 -15.43 25.79 21.59
CA ARG A 774 -15.16 25.18 22.90
C ARG A 774 -16.22 25.55 23.93
N ARG A 775 -16.78 26.76 23.85
CA ARG A 775 -17.82 27.21 24.76
C ARG A 775 -19.12 26.45 24.49
N ILE A 776 -19.59 26.44 23.24
CA ILE A 776 -20.82 25.73 22.88
C ILE A 776 -20.74 24.25 23.28
N THR A 777 -19.58 23.58 23.05
CA THR A 777 -19.37 22.18 23.43
C THR A 777 -19.54 21.96 24.94
N ARG A 778 -18.89 22.78 25.79
CA ARG A 778 -19.04 22.70 27.26
C ARG A 778 -20.48 22.98 27.73
N TRP A 779 -21.17 23.87 27.07
CA TRP A 779 -22.55 24.17 27.42
C TRP A 779 -23.50 23.03 27.01
N MET A 780 -23.31 22.43 25.84
CA MET A 780 -24.09 21.29 25.40
C MET A 780 -23.93 20.10 26.36
N GLU A 781 -22.71 19.80 26.81
CA GLU A 781 -22.43 18.75 27.80
C GLU A 781 -23.21 18.99 29.10
N ARG A 782 -23.38 20.26 29.52
CA ARG A 782 -24.15 20.60 30.71
C ARG A 782 -25.66 20.43 30.53
N PHE A 783 -26.20 20.69 29.35
CA PHE A 783 -27.66 20.77 29.10
C PHE A 783 -28.18 19.57 28.25
N GLN A 784 -27.33 18.62 27.84
CA GLN A 784 -27.71 17.51 26.96
C GLN A 784 -28.87 16.65 27.49
N PHE A 785 -29.06 16.58 28.79
CA PHE A 785 -30.14 15.78 29.41
C PHE A 785 -31.50 16.53 29.47
N GLN A 786 -31.55 17.83 29.15
CA GLN A 786 -32.76 18.64 29.29
C GLN A 786 -33.52 18.82 27.97
N THR A 787 -32.85 18.57 26.82
CA THR A 787 -33.42 18.76 25.48
C THR A 787 -32.78 17.82 24.44
N GLN A 788 -33.44 17.68 23.29
CA GLN A 788 -32.90 16.97 22.13
C GLN A 788 -31.89 17.82 21.32
N LEU A 789 -30.86 18.37 21.99
CA LEU A 789 -29.78 19.08 21.30
C LEU A 789 -28.96 18.10 20.43
N ILE A 790 -28.68 18.54 19.20
CA ILE A 790 -27.86 17.77 18.26
C ILE A 790 -26.44 18.36 18.24
N PRO A 791 -25.46 17.75 18.91
CA PRO A 791 -24.14 18.36 19.14
C PRO A 791 -23.39 18.73 17.86
N TRP A 792 -23.39 17.86 16.85
CA TRP A 792 -22.70 18.12 15.61
C TRP A 792 -23.29 19.33 14.86
N GLN A 793 -24.62 19.48 14.91
CA GLN A 793 -25.34 20.56 14.24
C GLN A 793 -25.03 21.90 14.91
N MET A 794 -25.03 21.96 16.25
CA MET A 794 -24.69 23.15 17.00
C MET A 794 -23.27 23.65 16.71
N ARG A 795 -22.28 22.71 16.61
CA ARG A 795 -20.91 23.08 16.24
C ARG A 795 -20.84 23.64 14.82
N LEU A 796 -21.57 23.02 13.88
CA LEU A 796 -21.67 23.50 12.51
C LEU A 796 -22.34 24.86 12.44
N GLU A 797 -23.42 25.10 13.19
CA GLU A 797 -24.10 26.40 13.27
C GLU A 797 -23.13 27.48 13.78
N VAL A 798 -22.33 27.23 14.81
CA VAL A 798 -21.30 28.18 15.27
C VAL A 798 -20.32 28.52 14.14
N LEU A 799 -19.87 27.54 13.37
CA LEU A 799 -18.98 27.77 12.23
C LEU A 799 -19.66 28.66 11.18
N LEU A 800 -20.93 28.39 10.83
CA LEU A 800 -21.68 29.14 9.83
C LEU A 800 -21.99 30.55 10.27
N THR A 801 -22.05 30.83 11.58
CA THR A 801 -22.29 32.22 12.07
C THR A 801 -21.17 33.22 11.71
N GLN A 802 -20.04 32.75 11.18
CA GLN A 802 -18.99 33.64 10.66
C GLN A 802 -19.35 34.24 9.29
N LEU A 803 -20.31 33.67 8.58
CA LEU A 803 -20.77 34.13 7.28
C LEU A 803 -21.75 35.30 7.41
N ALA A 804 -21.79 36.16 6.40
CA ALA A 804 -22.81 37.19 6.28
C ALA A 804 -24.23 36.59 6.23
N PRO A 805 -25.28 37.23 6.75
CA PRO A 805 -26.62 36.62 6.93
C PRO A 805 -27.21 35.99 5.67
N VAL A 806 -27.11 36.64 4.53
CA VAL A 806 -27.62 36.13 3.24
C VAL A 806 -26.87 34.88 2.79
N VAL A 807 -25.54 34.91 2.88
CA VAL A 807 -24.67 33.79 2.51
C VAL A 807 -24.88 32.60 3.46
N ARG A 808 -24.99 32.89 4.74
CA ARG A 808 -25.23 31.90 5.81
C ARG A 808 -26.51 31.10 5.56
N ARG A 809 -27.62 31.85 5.26
CA ARG A 809 -28.88 31.19 4.91
C ARG A 809 -28.73 30.29 3.69
N GLN A 810 -28.07 30.75 2.64
CA GLN A 810 -27.87 29.97 1.43
C GLN A 810 -27.03 28.73 1.68
N VAL A 811 -25.92 28.81 2.43
CA VAL A 811 -25.10 27.65 2.78
C VAL A 811 -25.87 26.67 3.65
N ALA A 812 -26.67 27.15 4.61
CA ALA A 812 -27.51 26.28 5.43
C ALA A 812 -28.58 25.53 4.62
N GLN A 813 -29.23 26.23 3.67
CA GLN A 813 -30.17 25.61 2.72
C GLN A 813 -29.48 24.58 1.81
N ASN A 814 -28.31 24.90 1.26
CA ASN A 814 -27.52 24.01 0.42
C ASN A 814 -27.16 22.75 1.17
N LEU A 815 -26.75 22.86 2.43
CA LEU A 815 -26.46 21.72 3.30
C LEU A 815 -27.72 21.00 3.79
N GLN A 816 -28.93 21.42 3.37
CA GLN A 816 -30.20 20.81 3.75
C GLN A 816 -30.33 20.66 5.27
N LEU A 817 -29.96 21.70 6.04
CA LEU A 817 -30.18 21.71 7.48
C LEU A 817 -31.69 21.74 7.78
N SER A 818 -32.06 21.45 9.03
CA SER A 818 -33.47 21.50 9.44
C SER A 818 -34.01 22.97 9.36
N ASP A 819 -35.32 23.09 9.13
CA ASP A 819 -35.95 24.41 9.05
C ASP A 819 -35.71 25.28 10.30
N ASP A 820 -35.72 24.65 11.50
CA ASP A 820 -35.38 25.33 12.76
C ASP A 820 -33.95 25.87 12.77
N SER A 821 -33.00 25.13 12.18
CA SER A 821 -31.60 25.56 12.06
C SER A 821 -31.44 26.70 11.06
N ILE A 822 -32.12 26.61 9.94
CA ILE A 822 -32.12 27.67 8.90
C ILE A 822 -32.74 28.96 9.48
N ASP A 823 -33.89 28.86 10.14
CA ASP A 823 -34.55 29.99 10.78
C ASP A 823 -33.66 30.64 11.86
N ARG A 824 -33.10 29.83 12.75
CA ARG A 824 -32.15 30.29 13.79
C ARG A 824 -30.94 31.02 13.17
N LEU A 825 -30.29 30.43 12.16
CA LEU A 825 -29.15 31.02 11.49
C LEU A 825 -29.50 32.32 10.73
N THR A 826 -30.73 32.43 10.23
CA THR A 826 -31.21 33.62 9.53
C THR A 826 -31.43 34.79 10.48
N HIS A 827 -32.06 34.54 11.66
CA HIS A 827 -32.52 35.61 12.57
C HIS A 827 -31.62 35.78 13.80
N ILE A 828 -30.46 35.13 13.85
CA ILE A 828 -29.58 35.18 15.04
C ILE A 828 -29.14 36.57 15.42
N GLU A 829 -28.84 37.43 14.43
CA GLU A 829 -28.35 38.79 14.67
C GLU A 829 -29.47 39.71 15.18
N ASP A 830 -30.71 39.54 14.69
CA ASP A 830 -31.88 40.23 15.18
C ASP A 830 -32.16 39.84 16.65
N ALA A 831 -32.08 38.52 16.94
CA ALA A 831 -32.21 38.01 18.29
C ALA A 831 -31.10 38.52 19.23
N GLU A 832 -29.85 38.57 18.77
CA GLU A 832 -28.72 39.11 19.52
C GLU A 832 -28.90 40.61 19.83
N THR A 833 -29.26 41.39 18.81
CA THR A 833 -29.47 42.84 18.95
C THR A 833 -30.61 43.12 19.92
N HIS A 834 -31.74 42.42 19.76
CA HIS A 834 -32.88 42.56 20.65
C HIS A 834 -32.51 42.19 22.11
N LEU A 835 -31.92 41.01 22.32
CA LEU A 835 -31.55 40.58 23.67
C LEU A 835 -30.43 41.43 24.29
N THR A 836 -29.49 41.92 23.49
CA THR A 836 -28.45 42.82 24.00
C THR A 836 -29.07 44.14 24.49
N THR A 837 -29.97 44.74 23.70
CA THR A 837 -30.64 46.01 24.06
C THR A 837 -31.50 45.86 25.31
N VAL A 838 -32.28 44.81 25.42
CA VAL A 838 -33.24 44.61 26.49
C VAL A 838 -32.58 44.10 27.76
N LEU A 839 -31.74 42.99 27.67
CA LEU A 839 -31.18 42.36 28.89
C LEU A 839 -30.11 43.21 29.57
N LEU A 840 -29.42 44.14 28.85
CA LEU A 840 -28.50 45.06 29.52
C LEU A 840 -29.18 45.98 30.51
N ASN A 841 -30.46 46.34 30.26
CA ASN A 841 -31.27 47.20 31.09
C ASN A 841 -32.15 46.44 32.12
N CYS A 842 -32.08 45.11 32.16
CA CYS A 842 -32.84 44.29 33.11
C CYS A 842 -31.96 43.94 34.32
N ASP A 843 -32.36 44.38 35.50
CA ASP A 843 -31.67 44.11 36.79
C ASP A 843 -32.37 43.02 37.58
N ARG A 844 -33.65 42.74 37.35
CA ARG A 844 -34.43 41.73 38.10
C ARG A 844 -34.46 40.36 37.37
N PRO A 845 -34.38 39.25 38.11
CA PRO A 845 -34.50 37.90 37.54
C PRO A 845 -35.77 37.68 36.70
N SER A 846 -36.93 38.19 37.19
CA SER A 846 -38.20 38.09 36.48
C SER A 846 -38.18 38.75 35.10
N GLN A 847 -37.58 39.94 34.99
CA GLN A 847 -37.44 40.65 33.69
C GLN A 847 -36.57 39.86 32.71
N ILE A 848 -35.44 39.33 33.22
CA ILE A 848 -34.54 38.50 32.38
C ILE A 848 -35.24 37.23 31.90
N ALA A 849 -35.93 36.55 32.80
CA ALA A 849 -36.67 35.31 32.49
C ALA A 849 -37.80 35.58 31.48
N GLN A 850 -38.51 36.68 31.58
CA GLN A 850 -39.58 37.04 30.65
C GLN A 850 -39.11 37.13 29.18
N HIS A 851 -37.90 37.63 28.96
CA HIS A 851 -37.35 37.79 27.61
C HIS A 851 -36.66 36.54 27.07
N LEU A 852 -36.28 35.59 27.95
CA LEU A 852 -35.56 34.38 27.56
C LEU A 852 -36.43 33.14 27.46
N ARG A 853 -37.55 33.05 28.22
CA ARG A 853 -38.41 31.84 28.32
C ARG A 853 -39.03 31.38 26.99
N ASP A 854 -39.32 32.33 26.08
CA ASP A 854 -39.94 32.04 24.78
C ASP A 854 -38.92 31.72 23.68
N ARG A 855 -37.64 31.66 24.01
CA ARG A 855 -36.56 31.34 23.08
C ARG A 855 -36.13 29.88 23.25
N ASP A 856 -35.90 29.21 22.13
CA ASP A 856 -35.38 27.82 22.19
C ASP A 856 -33.98 27.78 22.78
N LEU A 857 -33.66 26.68 23.43
CA LEU A 857 -32.38 26.48 24.10
C LEU A 857 -31.19 26.58 23.12
N ALA A 858 -31.31 26.07 21.91
CA ALA A 858 -30.25 26.08 20.90
C ALA A 858 -29.88 27.52 20.51
N THR A 859 -30.90 28.42 20.34
CA THR A 859 -30.68 29.84 20.08
C THR A 859 -29.97 30.51 21.25
N LEU A 860 -30.41 30.29 22.50
CA LEU A 860 -29.77 30.88 23.68
C LEU A 860 -28.31 30.41 23.83
N LEU A 861 -28.02 29.14 23.57
CA LEU A 861 -26.65 28.61 23.60
C LEU A 861 -25.78 29.25 22.50
N LEU A 862 -26.32 29.41 21.29
CA LEU A 862 -25.59 29.96 20.17
C LEU A 862 -25.26 31.45 20.42
N ILE A 863 -26.19 32.25 20.91
CA ILE A 863 -25.99 33.65 21.32
C ILE A 863 -24.94 33.76 22.43
N SER A 864 -25.03 32.89 23.42
CA SER A 864 -24.07 32.87 24.55
C SER A 864 -22.67 32.52 24.11
N ALA A 865 -22.53 31.64 23.09
CA ALA A 865 -21.23 31.29 22.53
C ALA A 865 -20.57 32.48 21.81
N ARG A 866 -21.38 33.30 21.13
CA ARG A 866 -20.95 34.49 20.40
C ARG A 866 -20.67 35.69 21.31
N HIS A 867 -21.48 35.89 22.37
CA HIS A 867 -21.43 37.02 23.30
C HIS A 867 -21.22 36.54 24.74
N PRO A 868 -19.97 36.35 25.20
CA PRO A 868 -19.70 35.75 26.51
C PRO A 868 -20.10 36.61 27.70
N ARG A 869 -19.89 37.95 27.68
CA ARG A 869 -20.21 38.88 28.74
C ARG A 869 -20.67 40.21 28.18
N PRO A 870 -21.64 40.84 28.80
CA PRO A 870 -22.47 40.42 29.93
C PRO A 870 -23.62 39.47 29.53
N LEU A 871 -24.03 39.46 28.25
CA LEU A 871 -25.22 38.80 27.73
C LEU A 871 -25.20 37.29 28.02
N GLY A 872 -24.12 36.58 27.65
CA GLY A 872 -23.96 35.13 27.88
C GLY A 872 -23.97 34.77 29.35
N GLN A 873 -23.50 35.64 30.27
CA GLN A 873 -23.57 35.43 31.70
C GLN A 873 -25.02 35.48 32.22
N LYS A 874 -25.84 36.44 31.76
CA LYS A 874 -27.26 36.51 32.12
C LYS A 874 -28.04 35.29 31.60
N ILE A 875 -27.80 34.87 30.36
CA ILE A 875 -28.39 33.66 29.80
C ILE A 875 -27.95 32.43 30.58
N TRP A 876 -26.66 32.30 30.99
CA TRP A 876 -26.19 31.21 31.80
C TRP A 876 -26.88 31.12 33.15
N ILE A 877 -27.00 32.23 33.86
CA ILE A 877 -27.70 32.29 35.15
C ILE A 877 -29.18 31.89 35.00
N TYR A 878 -29.82 32.41 33.93
CA TYR A 878 -31.19 31.99 33.60
C TYR A 878 -31.30 30.48 33.43
N LEU A 879 -30.50 29.87 32.56
CA LEU A 879 -30.58 28.45 32.24
C LEU A 879 -30.23 27.53 33.45
N THR A 880 -29.34 27.98 34.33
CA THR A 880 -28.87 27.16 35.47
C THR A 880 -29.67 27.40 36.74
N THR A 881 -30.28 28.55 36.91
CA THR A 881 -30.93 28.95 38.18
C THR A 881 -32.42 29.20 38.01
N TRP A 882 -32.81 29.98 36.99
CA TRP A 882 -34.15 30.49 36.90
C TRP A 882 -35.09 29.72 35.98
N ALA A 883 -34.62 29.07 34.97
CA ALA A 883 -35.44 28.33 34.00
C ALA A 883 -36.25 27.18 34.60
N ALA A 884 -35.77 26.59 35.71
CA ALA A 884 -36.42 25.51 36.42
C ALA A 884 -37.38 25.99 37.53
N VAL A 885 -37.39 27.29 37.86
CA VAL A 885 -38.23 27.84 38.90
C VAL A 885 -39.69 27.80 38.47
N LYS A 886 -40.55 27.28 39.36
CA LYS A 886 -41.98 27.20 39.18
C LYS A 886 -42.65 28.02 40.29
N ALA A 887 -43.76 28.67 39.95
CA ALA A 887 -44.57 29.35 40.95
C ALA A 887 -45.08 28.31 41.98
N PRO A 888 -45.17 28.65 43.30
CA PRO A 888 -45.64 27.74 44.34
C PRO A 888 -47.13 27.35 44.21
N LEU A 889 -47.89 28.10 43.40
CA LEU A 889 -49.30 27.81 43.05
C LEU A 889 -49.43 27.52 41.57
N ASN A 890 -50.24 26.55 41.20
CA ASN A 890 -50.59 26.19 39.85
C ASN A 890 -52.07 26.57 39.50
N GLY A 891 -52.51 26.36 38.29
CA GLY A 891 -53.86 26.70 37.87
C GLY A 891 -54.98 25.96 38.60
N HIS A 892 -54.72 24.79 39.18
CA HIS A 892 -55.68 24.07 39.99
C HIS A 892 -55.81 24.75 41.35
N ASP A 893 -54.68 25.13 41.95
CA ASP A 893 -54.67 25.86 43.22
C ASP A 893 -55.41 27.20 43.12
N LEU A 894 -55.25 27.95 42.01
CA LEU A 894 -55.98 29.19 41.75
C LEU A 894 -57.49 28.98 41.70
N LYS A 895 -57.95 27.87 41.10
CA LYS A 895 -59.39 27.49 41.11
C LYS A 895 -59.88 27.21 42.51
N GLN A 896 -59.12 26.52 43.32
CA GLN A 896 -59.51 26.25 44.74
C GLN A 896 -59.57 27.51 45.59
N LEU A 897 -58.78 28.53 45.25
CA LEU A 897 -58.80 29.83 45.91
C LEU A 897 -59.93 30.76 45.43
N GLY A 898 -60.80 30.27 44.49
CA GLY A 898 -61.96 31.04 44.02
C GLY A 898 -61.72 31.86 42.72
N TYR A 899 -60.56 31.81 42.11
CA TYR A 899 -60.32 32.51 40.86
C TYR A 899 -60.94 31.73 39.67
N HIS A 900 -61.63 32.43 38.78
CA HIS A 900 -62.31 31.85 37.65
C HIS A 900 -61.35 31.69 36.44
N PRO A 901 -61.37 30.52 35.74
CA PRO A 901 -60.61 30.31 34.56
C PRO A 901 -60.95 31.31 33.43
N GLY A 902 -59.89 31.91 32.85
CA GLY A 902 -60.01 32.90 31.77
C GLY A 902 -58.70 33.59 31.44
N GLU A 903 -58.70 34.63 30.67
CA GLU A 903 -57.47 35.38 30.24
C GLU A 903 -56.63 35.85 31.43
N ASN A 904 -57.28 36.20 32.54
CA ASN A 904 -56.60 36.64 33.79
C ASN A 904 -55.76 35.50 34.45
N PHE A 905 -56.06 34.23 34.22
CA PHE A 905 -55.30 33.13 34.82
C PHE A 905 -53.83 33.11 34.45
N LYS A 906 -53.54 33.41 33.19
CA LYS A 906 -52.17 33.50 32.70
C LYS A 906 -51.44 34.67 33.34
N VAL A 907 -52.12 35.84 33.49
CA VAL A 907 -51.56 37.01 34.13
C VAL A 907 -51.24 36.75 35.62
N LEU A 908 -52.12 36.04 36.33
CA LEU A 908 -51.89 35.67 37.73
C LEU A 908 -50.72 34.68 37.90
N LEU A 909 -50.67 33.65 37.05
CA LEU A 909 -49.56 32.68 37.10
C LEU A 909 -48.22 33.35 36.73
N ASP A 910 -48.21 34.27 35.75
CA ASP A 910 -47.01 35.01 35.38
C ASP A 910 -46.59 35.98 36.50
N ALA A 911 -47.53 36.64 37.18
CA ALA A 911 -47.24 37.49 38.33
C ALA A 911 -46.65 36.73 39.52
N LEU A 912 -47.20 35.54 39.81
CA LEU A 912 -46.66 34.64 40.83
C LEU A 912 -45.26 34.14 40.48
N LEU A 913 -45.05 33.75 39.25
CA LEU A 913 -43.75 33.28 38.81
C LEU A 913 -42.70 34.43 38.87
N ASN A 914 -43.06 35.61 38.46
CA ASN A 914 -42.16 36.79 38.50
C ASN A 914 -41.82 37.17 39.98
N ALA A 915 -42.80 37.18 40.89
CA ALA A 915 -42.55 37.41 42.29
C ALA A 915 -41.68 36.33 42.95
N THR A 916 -41.84 35.07 42.49
CA THR A 916 -40.99 33.94 42.93
C THR A 916 -39.57 34.10 42.43
N LEU A 917 -39.38 34.43 41.17
CA LEU A 917 -38.05 34.69 40.56
C LEU A 917 -37.32 35.83 41.27
N ASP A 918 -38.04 36.92 41.61
CA ASP A 918 -37.48 38.08 42.29
C ASP A 918 -37.32 37.89 43.82
N GLY A 919 -37.59 36.65 44.33
CA GLY A 919 -37.40 36.30 45.73
C GLY A 919 -38.42 36.88 46.70
N GLN A 920 -39.54 37.43 46.22
CA GLN A 920 -40.62 37.96 47.02
C GLN A 920 -41.53 36.86 47.62
N ILE A 921 -41.56 35.71 46.92
CA ILE A 921 -42.36 34.52 47.26
C ILE A 921 -41.42 33.33 47.30
N ALA A 922 -41.39 32.62 48.44
CA ALA A 922 -40.62 31.38 48.60
C ALA A 922 -41.49 30.12 48.75
N HIS A 923 -42.70 30.24 49.31
CA HIS A 923 -43.58 29.14 49.60
C HIS A 923 -45.07 29.50 49.39
N ARG A 924 -45.95 28.47 49.49
CA ARG A 924 -47.38 28.54 49.16
C ARG A 924 -48.12 29.64 49.88
N ASP A 925 -47.88 29.79 51.20
CA ASP A 925 -48.64 30.78 52.01
C ASP A 925 -48.31 32.25 51.60
N GLN A 926 -47.04 32.50 51.25
CA GLN A 926 -46.65 33.81 50.72
C GLN A 926 -47.26 34.07 49.36
N ALA A 927 -47.44 33.02 48.53
CA ALA A 927 -48.10 33.17 47.24
C ALA A 927 -49.58 33.50 47.36
N VAL A 928 -50.27 32.90 48.37
CA VAL A 928 -51.67 33.24 48.63
C VAL A 928 -51.79 34.70 49.14
N ALA A 929 -50.99 35.12 50.13
CA ALA A 929 -50.95 36.47 50.62
C ALA A 929 -50.62 37.50 49.51
N PHE A 930 -49.72 37.18 48.60
CA PHE A 930 -49.40 38.05 47.44
C PHE A 930 -50.61 38.18 46.53
N LEU A 931 -51.38 37.13 46.26
CA LEU A 931 -52.58 37.21 45.44
C LEU A 931 -53.67 38.06 46.09
N GLU A 932 -53.92 37.84 47.38
CA GLU A 932 -54.90 38.62 48.17
C GLU A 932 -54.58 40.10 48.21
N THR A 933 -53.31 40.47 48.27
CA THR A 933 -52.87 41.87 48.33
C THR A 933 -52.95 42.55 46.93
N HIS A 934 -52.50 41.88 45.87
CA HIS A 934 -52.33 42.51 44.56
C HIS A 934 -53.44 42.22 43.56
N TYR A 935 -54.17 41.12 43.78
CA TYR A 935 -55.25 40.61 42.88
C TYR A 935 -56.46 40.12 43.69
N PRO A 936 -57.08 41.01 44.59
CA PRO A 936 -58.19 40.54 45.43
C PRO A 936 -59.35 40.04 44.61
N LEU A 937 -59.99 38.97 45.07
CA LEU A 937 -61.24 38.44 44.49
C LEU A 937 -62.34 39.57 44.69
N LYS A 938 -62.97 39.98 43.57
CA LYS A 938 -64.09 40.94 43.65
C LYS A 938 -65.35 40.28 44.09
#